data_8389a5fcabf31491fb81ba5a5496f826
#
_entry.id   8389a5fcabf31491fb81ba5a5496f826
#
_cell.length_a   1.000
_cell.length_b   1.000
_cell.length_c   1.000
_cell.angle_alpha   90.00
_cell.angle_beta   90.00
_cell.angle_gamma   90.00
#
_symmetry.space_group_name_H-M   'P 1'
#
loop_
_entity.id
_entity.type
_entity.pdbx_description
1 polymer ?
#
loop_
_entity_poly.entity_id
_entity_poly.type
_entity_poly.pdbx_seq_one_letter_code
_entity_poly.pdbx_strand_id
1 'polypeptide(L)'
;MSELTPLISDLALILICAGVMTLLFKKLKQPLVLGYIVAGFVCSPHFTFTPSVVDSANINTWSEIGVIFLLFALGLEFSFKKLMKVGGSAIMSACTIIFCMIMVGIFTGWLFDWKRMDCLFLGGMLAMSSTTIIYKAFDDMGLRQQRFAGLVLSILILEDILAIVLMVILSTLAVSQNFEGGEMVYSILKLVFFLTLWFVVGIYIIPLFLKKVRPLMSNETLLIVSLAMCFGMVYGAASVGFSPAFGAFVMGSILSETLDSEHIEKLVSPVKDLFGAIFFVSVGMMVDPTMIVEYRYPIIALVIAVILGQTIFGTLGVLLSGQPLKIAMQSGFSLTQIGEFAFIIASLGVSLHVTSNFLYPIVVAVSVITTFITPYMIRLAVPTYNIIDKYMPERWRRLLDRYSSGTSSVNHENNWKKLVSAILRIVLIFSVVSIAITILCLHFLSPFCIRVIGDFWGRVVCAVLTLLFIAPFLRAMIMKKNHSIEFKALWSDSRFNRAPLIFIILLRVAIAIVFVMTIIENLFQASAAIIVGVAILAVFGMIASRFLKKQSIVIERTFVQNLRSKDMRQEYLGEKAPQYAGKLVDRDLHLSDFKIPADSSWAGKTLKELDLSRKYGVMISSIIRGTHRVNIPDGSSRVFPDDTIQAIGSDEQLSVFADQVDKAVKSYADEDFEKREMKLTQFIITPNSSFVGKTIISTSIRNSYHCLVVGVEADGDGKLSKPDVNRPFDPNDVVWIVGEEDNLSKLFAAIE
;
A
#
# COMPACT_ATOMS: atom_id res chain seq x y z
N MET A 1 4.43 24.59 -42.37
CA MET A 1 3.93 23.61 -41.39
C MET A 1 4.70 23.86 -40.11
N SER A 2 4.04 24.15 -39.01
CA SER A 2 4.72 24.26 -37.72
C SER A 2 5.25 22.83 -37.36
N GLU A 3 6.56 22.69 -37.38
CA GLU A 3 7.18 21.45 -36.90
C GLU A 3 6.77 21.27 -35.43
N LEU A 4 6.14 20.12 -35.12
CA LEU A 4 5.86 19.71 -33.74
C LEU A 4 7.18 19.70 -32.96
N THR A 5 7.16 20.20 -31.74
CA THR A 5 8.35 20.11 -30.88
C THR A 5 8.72 18.63 -30.71
N PRO A 6 10.03 18.28 -30.75
CA PRO A 6 10.48 16.89 -30.62
C PRO A 6 9.86 16.13 -29.45
N LEU A 7 9.66 16.81 -28.32
CA LEU A 7 9.01 16.27 -27.13
C LEU A 7 7.60 15.74 -27.39
N ILE A 8 6.77 16.48 -28.14
CA ILE A 8 5.38 16.06 -28.42
C ILE A 8 5.37 14.86 -29.39
N SER A 9 6.27 14.89 -30.40
CA SER A 9 6.42 13.78 -31.34
C SER A 9 6.86 12.49 -30.65
N ASP A 10 7.86 12.58 -29.76
CA ASP A 10 8.39 11.46 -29.02
C ASP A 10 7.34 10.89 -28.04
N LEU A 11 6.61 11.77 -27.32
CA LEU A 11 5.54 11.35 -26.43
C LEU A 11 4.40 10.65 -27.19
N ALA A 12 4.02 11.16 -28.37
CA ALA A 12 3.01 10.53 -29.22
C ALA A 12 3.45 9.14 -29.67
N LEU A 13 4.70 8.99 -30.11
CA LEU A 13 5.27 7.70 -30.51
C LEU A 13 5.25 6.70 -29.36
N ILE A 14 5.72 7.10 -28.18
CA ILE A 14 5.75 6.28 -26.96
C ILE A 14 4.35 5.79 -26.60
N LEU A 15 3.36 6.71 -26.56
CA LEU A 15 1.99 6.37 -26.17
C LEU A 15 1.30 5.47 -27.19
N ILE A 16 1.53 5.67 -28.50
CA ILE A 16 0.99 4.83 -29.55
C ILE A 16 1.57 3.40 -29.41
N CYS A 17 2.89 3.26 -29.31
CA CYS A 17 3.54 1.96 -29.17
C CYS A 17 3.15 1.26 -27.87
N ALA A 18 3.10 1.99 -26.75
CA ALA A 18 2.62 1.48 -25.47
C ALA A 18 1.17 0.98 -25.56
N GLY A 19 0.28 1.74 -26.20
CA GLY A 19 -1.12 1.37 -26.38
C GLY A 19 -1.29 0.09 -27.21
N VAL A 20 -0.58 0.00 -28.35
CA VAL A 20 -0.62 -1.20 -29.22
C VAL A 20 -0.09 -2.44 -28.48
N MET A 21 1.06 -2.32 -27.82
CA MET A 21 1.68 -3.42 -27.09
C MET A 21 0.85 -3.83 -25.87
N THR A 22 0.23 -2.88 -25.17
CA THR A 22 -0.68 -3.17 -24.05
C THR A 22 -1.86 -4.03 -24.50
N LEU A 23 -2.51 -3.70 -25.64
CA LEU A 23 -3.60 -4.50 -26.20
C LEU A 23 -3.14 -5.90 -26.58
N LEU A 24 -1.96 -6.01 -27.20
CA LEU A 24 -1.37 -7.28 -27.60
C LEU A 24 -1.08 -8.17 -26.37
N PHE A 25 -0.40 -7.62 -25.36
CA PHE A 25 -0.02 -8.37 -24.16
C PHE A 25 -1.25 -8.75 -23.31
N LYS A 26 -2.29 -7.89 -23.26
CA LYS A 26 -3.58 -8.23 -22.64
C LYS A 26 -4.27 -9.40 -23.34
N LYS A 27 -4.24 -9.43 -24.69
CA LYS A 27 -4.75 -10.56 -25.48
C LYS A 27 -3.95 -11.85 -25.24
N LEU A 28 -2.63 -11.73 -25.05
CA LEU A 28 -1.75 -12.85 -24.72
C LEU A 28 -1.81 -13.27 -23.24
N LYS A 29 -2.63 -12.61 -22.41
CA LYS A 29 -2.74 -12.82 -20.96
C LYS A 29 -1.37 -12.65 -20.24
N GLN A 30 -0.52 -11.75 -20.74
CA GLN A 30 0.78 -11.44 -20.17
C GLN A 30 0.74 -10.13 -19.35
N PRO A 31 1.66 -9.93 -18.38
CA PRO A 31 1.76 -8.69 -17.60
C PRO A 31 1.96 -7.47 -18.51
N LEU A 32 1.22 -6.37 -18.24
CA LEU A 32 1.26 -5.14 -19.03
C LEU A 32 2.64 -4.47 -19.02
N VAL A 33 3.37 -4.60 -17.91
CA VAL A 33 4.74 -4.09 -17.77
C VAL A 33 5.68 -4.62 -18.85
N LEU A 34 5.58 -5.92 -19.18
CA LEU A 34 6.35 -6.50 -20.28
C LEU A 34 5.98 -5.87 -21.62
N GLY A 35 4.70 -5.57 -21.83
CA GLY A 35 4.23 -4.85 -23.02
C GLY A 35 4.86 -3.47 -23.15
N TYR A 36 4.96 -2.72 -22.06
CA TYR A 36 5.63 -1.42 -22.05
C TYR A 36 7.13 -1.51 -22.32
N ILE A 37 7.83 -2.49 -21.74
CA ILE A 37 9.26 -2.72 -22.02
C ILE A 37 9.49 -3.06 -23.49
N VAL A 38 8.66 -3.94 -24.07
CA VAL A 38 8.75 -4.29 -25.50
C VAL A 38 8.40 -3.08 -26.38
N ALA A 39 7.41 -2.27 -26.01
CA ALA A 39 7.10 -1.01 -26.71
C ALA A 39 8.32 -0.08 -26.73
N GLY A 40 9.00 0.04 -25.59
CA GLY A 40 10.22 0.84 -25.47
C GLY A 40 11.35 0.32 -26.37
N PHE A 41 11.55 -0.99 -26.38
CA PHE A 41 12.53 -1.61 -27.29
C PHE A 41 12.23 -1.29 -28.77
N VAL A 42 10.95 -1.36 -29.17
CA VAL A 42 10.50 -1.03 -30.53
C VAL A 42 10.69 0.45 -30.86
N CYS A 43 10.51 1.38 -29.89
CA CYS A 43 10.73 2.83 -30.07
C CYS A 43 12.20 3.25 -29.89
N SER A 44 13.07 2.31 -29.55
CA SER A 44 14.48 2.58 -29.25
C SER A 44 15.24 3.03 -30.51
N PRO A 45 16.22 3.95 -30.39
CA PRO A 45 17.17 4.24 -31.45
C PRO A 45 17.96 3.04 -31.95
N HIS A 46 18.03 1.98 -31.15
CA HIS A 46 18.70 0.70 -31.49
C HIS A 46 17.88 -0.18 -32.45
N PHE A 47 16.58 0.12 -32.64
CA PHE A 47 15.69 -0.64 -33.51
C PHE A 47 15.37 0.14 -34.78
N THR A 48 16.07 -0.17 -35.88
CA THR A 48 16.08 0.63 -37.10
C THR A 48 14.85 0.49 -38.01
N PHE A 49 13.91 -0.42 -37.66
CA PHE A 49 12.73 -0.72 -38.52
C PHE A 49 11.52 0.19 -38.23
N THR A 50 11.53 0.92 -37.13
CA THR A 50 10.43 1.80 -36.68
C THR A 50 10.95 3.22 -36.43
N PRO A 51 10.06 4.24 -36.48
CA PRO A 51 10.42 5.58 -36.00
C PRO A 51 10.98 5.51 -34.58
N SER A 52 12.10 6.17 -34.34
CA SER A 52 12.76 6.21 -33.04
C SER A 52 12.59 7.56 -32.36
N VAL A 53 12.69 7.57 -31.03
CA VAL A 53 12.73 8.77 -30.21
C VAL A 53 13.95 9.60 -30.55
N VAL A 54 13.74 10.93 -30.68
CA VAL A 54 14.78 11.90 -31.09
C VAL A 54 15.51 12.45 -29.88
N ASP A 55 14.79 12.76 -28.79
CA ASP A 55 15.34 13.40 -27.58
C ASP A 55 15.26 12.48 -26.35
N SER A 56 16.31 11.71 -26.15
CA SER A 56 16.42 10.79 -25.01
C SER A 56 16.53 11.52 -23.66
N ALA A 57 17.04 12.75 -23.60
CA ALA A 57 17.19 13.50 -22.35
C ALA A 57 15.83 13.90 -21.77
N ASN A 58 14.91 14.35 -22.62
CA ASN A 58 13.54 14.64 -22.20
C ASN A 58 12.80 13.38 -21.71
N ILE A 59 13.02 12.25 -22.39
CA ILE A 59 12.41 10.98 -21.99
C ILE A 59 12.93 10.51 -20.62
N ASN A 60 14.21 10.69 -20.34
CA ASN A 60 14.77 10.41 -19.02
C ASN A 60 14.10 11.25 -17.90
N THR A 61 13.87 12.54 -18.16
CA THR A 61 13.16 13.41 -17.21
C THR A 61 11.73 12.92 -16.95
N TRP A 62 11.00 12.53 -18.00
CA TRP A 62 9.65 11.97 -17.85
C TRP A 62 9.68 10.62 -17.13
N SER A 63 10.71 9.83 -17.35
CA SER A 63 10.95 8.57 -16.65
C SER A 63 11.17 8.79 -15.16
N GLU A 64 11.98 9.78 -14.76
CA GLU A 64 12.18 10.15 -13.35
C GLU A 64 10.87 10.60 -12.68
N ILE A 65 10.06 11.39 -13.38
CA ILE A 65 8.71 11.77 -12.93
C ILE A 65 7.85 10.49 -12.75
N GLY A 66 7.97 9.53 -13.67
CA GLY A 66 7.29 8.24 -13.57
C GLY A 66 7.66 7.46 -12.31
N VAL A 67 8.95 7.40 -11.97
CA VAL A 67 9.42 6.79 -10.72
C VAL A 67 8.85 7.51 -9.49
N ILE A 68 8.80 8.84 -9.50
CA ILE A 68 8.22 9.64 -8.42
C ILE A 68 6.74 9.27 -8.21
N PHE A 69 5.94 9.20 -9.28
CA PHE A 69 4.52 8.81 -9.18
C PHE A 69 4.32 7.36 -8.76
N LEU A 70 5.14 6.45 -9.26
CA LEU A 70 5.10 5.04 -8.85
C LEU A 70 5.36 4.90 -7.36
N LEU A 71 6.42 5.53 -6.84
CA LEU A 71 6.78 5.44 -5.42
C LEU A 71 5.82 6.23 -4.53
N PHE A 72 5.26 7.34 -5.01
CA PHE A 72 4.21 8.06 -4.29
C PHE A 72 2.96 7.20 -4.13
N ALA A 73 2.50 6.55 -5.20
CA ALA A 73 1.34 5.66 -5.15
C ALA A 73 1.60 4.43 -4.26
N LEU A 74 2.79 3.83 -4.37
CA LEU A 74 3.21 2.76 -3.47
C LEU A 74 3.18 3.22 -2.00
N GLY A 75 3.67 4.44 -1.74
CA GLY A 75 3.57 5.05 -0.41
C GLY A 75 2.12 5.20 0.08
N LEU A 76 1.17 5.55 -0.80
CA LEU A 76 -0.27 5.63 -0.48
C LEU A 76 -0.87 4.26 -0.13
N GLU A 77 -0.45 3.20 -0.80
CA GLU A 77 -0.84 1.81 -0.51
C GLU A 77 -0.21 1.30 0.79
N PHE A 78 0.96 1.88 1.16
CA PHE A 78 1.72 1.51 2.32
C PHE A 78 1.13 2.08 3.60
N SER A 79 0.76 1.21 4.56
CA SER A 79 0.41 1.62 5.91
C SER A 79 1.41 1.06 6.91
N PHE A 80 2.00 1.94 7.72
CA PHE A 80 2.91 1.56 8.80
C PHE A 80 2.28 0.55 9.78
N LYS A 81 0.97 0.58 9.90
CA LYS A 81 0.20 -0.36 10.73
C LYS A 81 0.03 -1.72 10.08
N LYS A 82 -0.10 -1.79 8.75
CA LYS A 82 -0.07 -3.06 8.02
C LYS A 82 1.28 -3.74 8.28
N LEU A 83 2.39 -3.00 8.21
CA LEU A 83 3.72 -3.50 8.54
C LEU A 83 3.81 -4.06 9.97
N MET A 84 3.27 -3.37 10.96
CA MET A 84 3.26 -3.85 12.36
C MET A 84 2.38 -5.07 12.60
N LYS A 85 1.44 -5.36 11.70
CA LYS A 85 0.57 -6.55 11.73
C LYS A 85 1.12 -7.70 10.89
N VAL A 86 2.09 -7.45 10.03
CA VAL A 86 2.80 -8.49 9.29
C VAL A 86 3.46 -9.41 10.31
N GLY A 87 3.12 -10.69 10.24
CA GLY A 87 3.57 -11.68 11.21
C GLY A 87 5.10 -11.82 11.21
N GLY A 88 5.66 -12.25 12.33
CA GLY A 88 7.11 -12.49 12.47
C GLY A 88 7.66 -13.42 11.39
N SER A 89 6.81 -14.32 10.87
CA SER A 89 7.16 -15.21 9.75
C SER A 89 7.55 -14.47 8.48
N ALA A 90 6.77 -13.48 8.06
CA ALA A 90 7.08 -12.73 6.85
C ALA A 90 8.34 -11.86 7.03
N ILE A 91 8.54 -11.26 8.21
CA ILE A 91 9.76 -10.46 8.51
C ILE A 91 11.00 -11.32 8.43
N MET A 92 11.00 -12.50 9.09
CA MET A 92 12.14 -13.41 9.08
C MET A 92 12.44 -13.88 7.65
N SER A 93 11.39 -14.24 6.91
CA SER A 93 11.52 -14.69 5.52
C SER A 93 12.09 -13.60 4.62
N ALA A 94 11.51 -12.39 4.60
CA ALA A 94 11.97 -11.28 3.76
C ALA A 94 13.43 -10.89 4.08
N CYS A 95 13.79 -10.75 5.36
CA CYS A 95 15.16 -10.45 5.75
C CYS A 95 16.15 -11.53 5.30
N THR A 96 15.79 -12.81 5.42
CA THR A 96 16.64 -13.93 5.00
C THR A 96 16.81 -13.92 3.48
N ILE A 97 15.73 -13.75 2.73
CA ILE A 97 15.74 -13.73 1.26
C ILE A 97 16.61 -12.58 0.76
N ILE A 98 16.35 -11.35 1.23
CA ILE A 98 17.09 -10.17 0.79
C ILE A 98 18.59 -10.31 1.09
N PHE A 99 18.93 -10.70 2.32
CA PHE A 99 20.34 -10.89 2.70
C PHE A 99 21.04 -11.92 1.81
N CYS A 100 20.43 -13.10 1.62
CA CYS A 100 21.03 -14.17 0.83
C CYS A 100 21.10 -13.80 -0.65
N MET A 101 20.07 -13.15 -1.22
CA MET A 101 20.06 -12.75 -2.62
C MET A 101 21.05 -11.62 -2.91
N ILE A 102 21.26 -10.68 -1.98
CA ILE A 102 22.35 -9.69 -2.08
C ILE A 102 23.70 -10.41 -2.16
N MET A 103 23.94 -11.42 -1.31
CA MET A 103 25.17 -12.20 -1.37
C MET A 103 25.32 -12.97 -2.70
N VAL A 104 24.24 -13.56 -3.23
CA VAL A 104 24.23 -14.22 -4.53
C VAL A 104 24.60 -13.23 -5.65
N GLY A 105 24.02 -12.03 -5.64
CA GLY A 105 24.33 -11.02 -6.64
C GLY A 105 25.76 -10.51 -6.57
N ILE A 106 26.26 -10.26 -5.36
CA ILE A 106 27.67 -9.88 -5.15
C ILE A 106 28.62 -10.98 -5.63
N PHE A 107 28.32 -12.24 -5.27
CA PHE A 107 29.13 -13.40 -5.70
C PHE A 107 29.10 -13.59 -7.21
N THR A 108 27.92 -13.47 -7.83
CA THR A 108 27.80 -13.62 -9.29
C THR A 108 28.52 -12.49 -10.03
N GLY A 109 28.40 -11.23 -9.57
CA GLY A 109 29.13 -10.11 -10.15
C GLY A 109 30.65 -10.25 -9.97
N TRP A 110 31.09 -10.74 -8.83
CA TRP A 110 32.51 -11.03 -8.58
C TRP A 110 33.03 -12.16 -9.51
N LEU A 111 32.22 -13.16 -9.79
CA LEU A 111 32.59 -14.25 -10.71
C LEU A 111 32.89 -13.74 -12.14
N PHE A 112 32.22 -12.67 -12.55
CA PHE A 112 32.44 -12.00 -13.84
C PHE A 112 33.41 -10.82 -13.76
N ASP A 113 34.12 -10.66 -12.66
CA ASP A 113 35.12 -9.62 -12.42
C ASP A 113 34.57 -8.18 -12.56
N TRP A 114 33.31 -7.97 -12.13
CA TRP A 114 32.64 -6.68 -12.18
C TRP A 114 33.11 -5.77 -11.04
N LYS A 115 32.95 -4.45 -11.23
CA LYS A 115 33.31 -3.46 -10.21
C LYS A 115 32.50 -3.66 -8.92
N ARG A 116 33.07 -3.30 -7.77
CA ARG A 116 32.39 -3.46 -6.46
C ARG A 116 31.01 -2.82 -6.41
N MET A 117 30.82 -1.63 -7.01
CA MET A 117 29.52 -0.97 -7.08
C MET A 117 28.53 -1.73 -7.95
N ASP A 118 28.97 -2.24 -9.11
CA ASP A 118 28.13 -3.07 -9.97
C ASP A 118 27.66 -4.33 -9.23
N CYS A 119 28.54 -5.01 -8.50
CA CYS A 119 28.19 -6.19 -7.70
C CYS A 119 27.19 -5.86 -6.59
N LEU A 120 27.37 -4.73 -5.90
CA LEU A 120 26.48 -4.32 -4.80
C LEU A 120 25.09 -3.95 -5.31
N PHE A 121 25.03 -3.12 -6.37
CA PHE A 121 23.77 -2.76 -7.01
C PHE A 121 23.06 -4.00 -7.60
N LEU A 122 23.83 -4.89 -8.25
CA LEU A 122 23.30 -6.17 -8.74
C LEU A 122 22.66 -6.98 -7.61
N GLY A 123 23.34 -7.10 -6.46
CA GLY A 123 22.80 -7.81 -5.29
C GLY A 123 21.45 -7.22 -4.85
N GLY A 124 21.36 -5.89 -4.78
CA GLY A 124 20.12 -5.20 -4.47
C GLY A 124 19.01 -5.46 -5.49
N MET A 125 19.33 -5.47 -6.78
CA MET A 125 18.37 -5.73 -7.86
C MET A 125 17.84 -7.17 -7.84
N LEU A 126 18.71 -8.17 -7.63
CA LEU A 126 18.32 -9.58 -7.59
C LEU A 126 17.49 -9.96 -6.36
N ALA A 127 17.54 -9.14 -5.32
CA ALA A 127 16.81 -9.39 -4.07
C ALA A 127 15.33 -8.95 -4.13
N MET A 128 14.90 -8.26 -5.19
CA MET A 128 13.57 -7.67 -5.29
C MET A 128 12.67 -8.46 -6.23
N SER A 129 11.57 -8.99 -5.69
CA SER A 129 10.53 -9.70 -6.45
C SER A 129 9.38 -8.75 -6.83
N SER A 130 8.60 -9.07 -7.88
CA SER A 130 7.47 -8.24 -8.31
C SER A 130 6.17 -8.63 -7.65
N THR A 131 5.61 -7.73 -6.87
CA THR A 131 4.29 -7.88 -6.24
C THR A 131 3.18 -8.02 -7.30
N THR A 132 3.20 -7.19 -8.33
CA THR A 132 2.17 -7.13 -9.37
C THR A 132 2.10 -8.42 -10.20
N ILE A 133 3.25 -8.96 -10.58
CA ILE A 133 3.33 -10.18 -11.40
C ILE A 133 2.84 -11.40 -10.62
N ILE A 134 3.28 -11.55 -9.37
CA ILE A 134 2.89 -12.68 -8.51
C ILE A 134 1.40 -12.62 -8.18
N TYR A 135 0.90 -11.42 -7.83
CA TYR A 135 -0.52 -11.24 -7.54
C TYR A 135 -1.39 -11.67 -8.72
N LYS A 136 -1.03 -11.22 -9.94
CA LYS A 136 -1.74 -11.60 -11.15
C LYS A 136 -1.63 -13.09 -11.43
N ALA A 137 -0.46 -13.69 -11.27
CA ALA A 137 -0.28 -15.13 -11.45
C ALA A 137 -1.13 -15.96 -10.48
N PHE A 138 -1.23 -15.53 -9.22
CA PHE A 138 -2.11 -16.19 -8.24
C PHE A 138 -3.59 -16.03 -8.57
N ASP A 139 -4.01 -14.87 -9.08
CA ASP A 139 -5.37 -14.60 -9.51
C ASP A 139 -5.75 -15.48 -10.71
N ASP A 140 -4.92 -15.48 -11.76
CA ASP A 140 -5.10 -16.28 -12.99
C ASP A 140 -5.11 -17.81 -12.73
N MET A 141 -4.46 -18.28 -11.66
CA MET A 141 -4.40 -19.69 -11.25
C MET A 141 -5.43 -20.06 -10.16
N GLY A 142 -6.21 -19.12 -9.63
CA GLY A 142 -7.14 -19.34 -8.52
C GLY A 142 -6.47 -19.65 -7.18
N LEU A 143 -5.19 -19.26 -7.00
CA LEU A 143 -4.41 -19.58 -5.79
C LEU A 143 -4.47 -18.49 -4.72
N ARG A 144 -5.11 -17.36 -5.01
CA ARG A 144 -5.12 -16.15 -4.17
C ARG A 144 -5.61 -16.39 -2.74
N GLN A 145 -6.53 -17.33 -2.54
CA GLN A 145 -7.13 -17.62 -1.25
C GLN A 145 -6.31 -18.63 -0.41
N GLN A 146 -5.26 -19.19 -0.96
CA GLN A 146 -4.44 -20.17 -0.26
C GLN A 146 -3.49 -19.49 0.74
N ARG A 147 -3.20 -20.21 1.83
CA ARG A 147 -2.37 -19.71 2.95
C ARG A 147 -0.98 -19.25 2.51
N PHE A 148 -0.31 -20.01 1.63
CA PHE A 148 1.01 -19.61 1.14
C PHE A 148 0.95 -18.31 0.32
N ALA A 149 -0.12 -18.09 -0.45
CA ALA A 149 -0.29 -16.86 -1.24
C ALA A 149 -0.38 -15.62 -0.33
N GLY A 150 -1.14 -15.70 0.76
CA GLY A 150 -1.21 -14.63 1.76
C GLY A 150 0.14 -14.35 2.43
N LEU A 151 0.94 -15.39 2.69
CA LEU A 151 2.29 -15.25 3.24
C LEU A 151 3.23 -14.61 2.22
N VAL A 152 3.22 -15.07 0.96
CA VAL A 152 4.03 -14.50 -0.14
C VAL A 152 3.72 -13.02 -0.32
N LEU A 153 2.45 -12.65 -0.38
CA LEU A 153 2.06 -11.23 -0.49
C LEU A 153 2.56 -10.40 0.71
N SER A 154 2.57 -10.98 1.92
CA SER A 154 3.14 -10.31 3.10
C SER A 154 4.66 -10.15 3.02
N ILE A 155 5.37 -11.14 2.45
CA ILE A 155 6.82 -11.07 2.20
C ILE A 155 7.10 -9.98 1.16
N LEU A 156 6.37 -9.94 0.06
CA LEU A 156 6.53 -8.96 -1.02
C LEU A 156 6.32 -7.52 -0.52
N ILE A 157 5.29 -7.27 0.28
CA ILE A 157 5.09 -5.96 0.92
C ILE A 157 6.32 -5.55 1.75
N LEU A 158 6.96 -6.49 2.43
CA LEU A 158 8.18 -6.22 3.20
C LEU A 158 9.40 -6.02 2.29
N GLU A 159 9.52 -6.79 1.21
CA GLU A 159 10.57 -6.59 0.20
C GLU A 159 10.49 -5.20 -0.40
N ASP A 160 9.30 -4.71 -0.76
CA ASP A 160 9.08 -3.36 -1.28
C ASP A 160 9.57 -2.27 -0.32
N ILE A 161 9.29 -2.42 0.98
CA ILE A 161 9.74 -1.50 2.02
C ILE A 161 11.28 -1.55 2.17
N LEU A 162 11.82 -2.76 2.23
CA LEU A 162 13.26 -2.96 2.37
C LEU A 162 14.01 -2.52 1.11
N ALA A 163 13.39 -2.60 -0.07
CA ALA A 163 13.91 -2.04 -1.32
C ALA A 163 14.15 -0.53 -1.22
N ILE A 164 13.24 0.20 -0.60
CA ILE A 164 13.37 1.65 -0.41
C ILE A 164 14.50 1.96 0.57
N VAL A 165 14.58 1.22 1.68
CA VAL A 165 15.69 1.34 2.63
C VAL A 165 17.01 1.02 1.94
N LEU A 166 17.05 -0.03 1.13
CA LEU A 166 18.22 -0.43 0.37
C LEU A 166 18.62 0.62 -0.66
N MET A 167 17.68 1.24 -1.38
CA MET A 167 17.97 2.35 -2.29
C MET A 167 18.64 3.53 -1.58
N VAL A 168 18.19 3.86 -0.38
CA VAL A 168 18.81 4.93 0.42
C VAL A 168 20.20 4.55 0.86
N ILE A 169 20.42 3.30 1.28
CA ILE A 169 21.74 2.80 1.65
C ILE A 169 22.68 2.83 0.44
N LEU A 170 22.24 2.33 -0.72
CA LEU A 170 23.00 2.30 -1.95
C LEU A 170 23.34 3.71 -2.44
N SER A 171 22.38 4.66 -2.42
CA SER A 171 22.65 6.05 -2.80
C SER A 171 23.66 6.72 -1.87
N THR A 172 23.59 6.42 -0.58
CA THR A 172 24.54 6.96 0.40
C THR A 172 25.96 6.39 0.18
N LEU A 173 26.08 5.08 -0.04
CA LEU A 173 27.34 4.43 -0.35
C LEU A 173 27.95 4.92 -1.66
N ALA A 174 27.11 5.22 -2.65
CA ALA A 174 27.54 5.77 -3.94
C ALA A 174 28.14 7.17 -3.80
N VAL A 175 27.59 8.01 -2.94
CA VAL A 175 28.06 9.39 -2.73
C VAL A 175 29.31 9.44 -1.87
N SER A 176 29.43 8.59 -0.83
CA SER A 176 30.56 8.65 0.11
C SER A 176 31.88 8.15 -0.47
N GLN A 177 31.86 7.29 -1.49
CA GLN A 177 33.04 6.64 -2.13
C GLN A 177 34.04 5.98 -1.16
N ASN A 178 33.91 6.19 0.13
CA ASN A 178 34.76 5.65 1.21
C ASN A 178 33.93 4.70 2.08
N PHE A 179 34.44 3.46 2.25
CA PHE A 179 33.82 2.44 3.11
C PHE A 179 34.32 2.56 4.56
N GLU A 180 34.51 3.78 5.10
CA GLU A 180 34.80 3.95 6.51
C GLU A 180 33.52 3.70 7.34
N GLY A 181 33.60 2.74 8.27
CA GLY A 181 32.44 2.33 9.08
C GLY A 181 31.75 3.46 9.85
N GLY A 182 32.49 4.54 10.17
CA GLY A 182 31.94 5.73 10.83
C GLY A 182 30.96 6.52 9.95
N GLU A 183 31.26 6.71 8.67
CA GLU A 183 30.41 7.42 7.73
C GLU A 183 29.13 6.65 7.43
N MET A 184 29.21 5.31 7.35
CA MET A 184 28.01 4.47 7.16
C MET A 184 27.07 4.57 8.37
N VAL A 185 27.60 4.54 9.60
CA VAL A 185 26.77 4.72 10.81
C VAL A 185 26.13 6.11 10.83
N TYR A 186 26.87 7.17 10.50
CA TYR A 186 26.33 8.53 10.41
C TYR A 186 25.19 8.62 9.39
N SER A 187 25.34 8.01 8.21
CA SER A 187 24.34 7.99 7.15
C SER A 187 23.07 7.25 7.56
N ILE A 188 23.21 6.11 8.24
CA ILE A 188 22.07 5.38 8.79
C ILE A 188 21.36 6.21 9.88
N LEU A 189 22.12 6.86 10.77
CA LEU A 189 21.54 7.74 11.79
C LEU A 189 20.82 8.94 11.17
N LYS A 190 21.39 9.55 10.13
CA LYS A 190 20.80 10.62 9.34
C LYS A 190 19.48 10.16 8.71
N LEU A 191 19.46 8.98 8.09
CA LEU A 191 18.26 8.38 7.52
C LEU A 191 17.15 8.18 8.58
N VAL A 192 17.50 7.53 9.71
CA VAL A 192 16.54 7.28 10.81
C VAL A 192 16.03 8.59 11.38
N PHE A 193 16.89 9.60 11.52
CA PHE A 193 16.49 10.92 11.98
C PHE A 193 15.47 11.58 11.06
N PHE A 194 15.78 11.74 9.76
CA PHE A 194 14.87 12.40 8.82
C PHE A 194 13.58 11.61 8.59
N LEU A 195 13.66 10.28 8.49
CA LEU A 195 12.48 9.43 8.37
C LEU A 195 11.55 9.63 9.57
N THR A 196 12.10 9.55 10.79
CA THR A 196 11.28 9.73 12.00
C THR A 196 10.70 11.15 12.08
N LEU A 197 11.50 12.16 11.75
CA LEU A 197 11.07 13.57 11.74
C LEU A 197 9.92 13.78 10.76
N TRP A 198 10.07 13.35 9.52
CA TRP A 198 9.04 13.53 8.48
C TRP A 198 7.76 12.78 8.81
N PHE A 199 7.85 11.56 9.34
CA PHE A 199 6.66 10.82 9.77
C PHE A 199 5.97 11.49 10.96
N VAL A 200 6.71 11.91 11.98
CA VAL A 200 6.11 12.54 13.17
C VAL A 200 5.48 13.88 12.83
N VAL A 201 6.19 14.73 12.10
CA VAL A 201 5.71 16.05 11.66
C VAL A 201 4.56 15.89 10.66
N GLY A 202 4.69 14.97 9.72
CA GLY A 202 3.67 14.70 8.69
C GLY A 202 2.37 14.17 9.30
N ILE A 203 2.41 13.16 10.17
CA ILE A 203 1.24 12.60 10.83
C ILE A 203 0.55 13.64 11.75
N TYR A 204 1.30 14.62 12.27
CA TYR A 204 0.73 15.69 13.09
C TYR A 204 0.14 16.82 12.24
N ILE A 205 0.88 17.35 11.25
CA ILE A 205 0.52 18.55 10.49
C ILE A 205 -0.46 18.23 9.35
N ILE A 206 -0.21 17.19 8.57
CA ILE A 206 -0.97 16.93 7.34
C ILE A 206 -2.46 16.64 7.60
N PRO A 207 -2.85 15.78 8.56
CA PRO A 207 -4.27 15.58 8.86
C PRO A 207 -4.96 16.84 9.37
N LEU A 208 -4.27 17.68 10.14
CA LEU A 208 -4.80 18.97 10.61
C LEU A 208 -5.02 19.93 9.44
N PHE A 209 -4.06 20.00 8.53
CA PHE A 209 -4.16 20.81 7.33
C PHE A 209 -5.32 20.34 6.44
N LEU A 210 -5.36 19.05 6.08
CA LEU A 210 -6.42 18.47 5.24
C LEU A 210 -7.81 18.67 5.86
N LYS A 211 -7.95 18.47 7.17
CA LYS A 211 -9.21 18.72 7.87
C LYS A 211 -9.67 20.17 7.76
N LYS A 212 -8.75 21.14 7.85
CA LYS A 212 -9.06 22.58 7.77
C LYS A 212 -9.49 22.99 6.37
N VAL A 213 -8.86 22.44 5.32
CA VAL A 213 -9.11 22.80 3.92
C VAL A 213 -10.16 21.91 3.24
N ARG A 214 -10.60 20.86 3.89
CA ARG A 214 -11.58 19.88 3.36
C ARG A 214 -12.85 20.52 2.76
N PRO A 215 -13.45 21.57 3.34
CA PRO A 215 -14.64 22.21 2.77
C PRO A 215 -14.38 22.88 1.40
N LEU A 216 -13.11 23.16 1.05
CA LEU A 216 -12.69 23.80 -0.20
C LEU A 216 -12.20 22.78 -1.24
N MET A 217 -12.15 21.49 -0.88
CA MET A 217 -11.55 20.44 -1.73
C MET A 217 -12.58 19.78 -2.65
N SER A 218 -12.46 20.05 -3.96
CA SER A 218 -12.98 19.19 -5.03
C SER A 218 -12.01 18.04 -5.33
N ASN A 219 -12.40 17.09 -6.15
CA ASN A 219 -11.51 15.99 -6.62
C ASN A 219 -10.23 16.54 -7.28
N GLU A 220 -10.39 17.54 -8.14
CA GLU A 220 -9.28 18.22 -8.80
C GLU A 220 -8.34 18.91 -7.80
N THR A 221 -8.91 19.69 -6.87
CA THR A 221 -8.12 20.39 -5.84
C THR A 221 -7.38 19.40 -4.94
N LEU A 222 -8.02 18.29 -4.55
CA LEU A 222 -7.41 17.25 -3.73
C LEU A 222 -6.24 16.58 -4.44
N LEU A 223 -6.38 16.29 -5.74
CA LEU A 223 -5.30 15.74 -6.56
C LEU A 223 -4.11 16.71 -6.61
N ILE A 224 -4.36 17.98 -6.97
CA ILE A 224 -3.31 19.02 -7.09
C ILE A 224 -2.59 19.21 -5.75
N VAL A 225 -3.31 19.32 -4.64
CA VAL A 225 -2.73 19.49 -3.30
C VAL A 225 -1.91 18.26 -2.90
N SER A 226 -2.38 17.06 -3.20
CA SER A 226 -1.64 15.82 -2.89
C SER A 226 -0.34 15.72 -3.69
N LEU A 227 -0.37 16.09 -4.97
CA LEU A 227 0.82 16.15 -5.82
C LEU A 227 1.77 17.28 -5.39
N ALA A 228 1.26 18.45 -5.01
CA ALA A 228 2.07 19.54 -4.48
C ALA A 228 2.81 19.13 -3.20
N MET A 229 2.14 18.38 -2.28
CA MET A 229 2.80 17.83 -1.10
C MET A 229 3.84 16.77 -1.48
N CYS A 230 3.56 15.91 -2.48
CA CYS A 230 4.51 14.93 -3.00
C CYS A 230 5.78 15.61 -3.49
N PHE A 231 5.66 16.55 -4.44
CA PHE A 231 6.81 17.25 -5.00
C PHE A 231 7.52 18.16 -3.98
N GLY A 232 6.80 18.72 -3.03
CA GLY A 232 7.38 19.44 -1.89
C GLY A 232 8.31 18.54 -1.05
N MET A 233 7.89 17.30 -0.77
CA MET A 233 8.73 16.32 -0.06
C MET A 233 9.87 15.79 -0.94
N VAL A 234 9.66 15.60 -2.24
CA VAL A 234 10.70 15.27 -3.23
C VAL A 234 11.82 16.32 -3.18
N TYR A 235 11.47 17.60 -3.25
CA TYR A 235 12.41 18.71 -3.13
C TYR A 235 13.11 18.72 -1.76
N GLY A 236 12.35 18.54 -0.68
CA GLY A 236 12.89 18.46 0.69
C GLY A 236 13.86 17.30 0.88
N ALA A 237 13.57 16.13 0.32
CA ALA A 237 14.46 14.96 0.37
C ALA A 237 15.75 15.22 -0.41
N ALA A 238 15.65 15.74 -1.63
CA ALA A 238 16.78 16.06 -2.48
C ALA A 238 17.70 17.11 -1.83
N SER A 239 17.16 18.14 -1.18
CA SER A 239 17.92 19.18 -0.49
C SER A 239 18.77 18.67 0.68
N VAL A 240 18.36 17.54 1.28
CA VAL A 240 19.07 16.87 2.37
C VAL A 240 20.05 15.79 1.87
N GLY A 241 20.04 15.51 0.55
CA GLY A 241 20.90 14.52 -0.07
C GLY A 241 20.31 13.10 -0.12
N PHE A 242 18.99 12.96 -0.03
CA PHE A 242 18.29 11.71 -0.31
C PHE A 242 17.74 11.71 -1.75
N SER A 243 17.41 10.52 -2.26
CA SER A 243 16.83 10.42 -3.60
C SER A 243 15.44 11.07 -3.69
N PRO A 244 15.09 11.72 -4.81
CA PRO A 244 13.75 12.26 -5.08
C PRO A 244 12.64 11.20 -4.87
N ALA A 245 12.90 10.01 -5.35
CA ALA A 245 12.03 8.84 -5.25
C ALA A 245 11.67 8.48 -3.79
N PHE A 246 12.64 8.56 -2.88
CA PHE A 246 12.41 8.34 -1.45
C PHE A 246 11.48 9.40 -0.84
N GLY A 247 11.67 10.68 -1.22
CA GLY A 247 10.77 11.75 -0.78
C GLY A 247 9.31 11.51 -1.18
N ALA A 248 9.08 11.07 -2.42
CA ALA A 248 7.76 10.73 -2.93
C ALA A 248 7.11 9.60 -2.10
N PHE A 249 7.84 8.51 -1.85
CA PHE A 249 7.36 7.41 -1.03
C PHE A 249 7.00 7.84 0.40
N VAL A 250 7.85 8.62 1.04
CA VAL A 250 7.60 9.12 2.42
C VAL A 250 6.33 9.94 2.47
N MET A 251 6.10 10.85 1.51
CA MET A 251 4.86 11.63 1.46
C MET A 251 3.64 10.75 1.21
N GLY A 252 3.71 9.81 0.29
CA GLY A 252 2.65 8.84 0.06
C GLY A 252 2.31 8.06 1.34
N SER A 253 3.33 7.57 2.05
CA SER A 253 3.15 6.84 3.32
C SER A 253 2.55 7.68 4.44
N ILE A 254 2.84 8.98 4.50
CA ILE A 254 2.21 9.90 5.45
C ILE A 254 0.73 10.11 5.09
N LEU A 255 0.42 10.34 3.80
CA LEU A 255 -0.95 10.50 3.32
C LEU A 255 -1.78 9.23 3.47
N SER A 256 -1.17 8.04 3.40
CA SER A 256 -1.84 6.75 3.59
C SER A 256 -2.51 6.60 4.96
N GLU A 257 -2.00 7.30 5.98
CA GLU A 257 -2.55 7.29 7.34
C GLU A 257 -3.69 8.32 7.52
N THR A 258 -3.99 9.13 6.50
CA THR A 258 -5.09 10.12 6.54
C THR A 258 -6.44 9.48 6.20
N LEU A 259 -7.54 10.15 6.56
CA LEU A 259 -8.91 9.69 6.28
C LEU A 259 -9.24 9.71 4.78
N ASP A 260 -8.59 10.58 4.02
CA ASP A 260 -8.85 10.77 2.59
C ASP A 260 -7.91 9.91 1.71
N SER A 261 -7.10 9.03 2.31
CA SER A 261 -6.07 8.23 1.61
C SER A 261 -6.61 7.41 0.44
N GLU A 262 -7.72 6.70 0.60
CA GLU A 262 -8.33 5.87 -0.47
C GLU A 262 -8.86 6.73 -1.63
N HIS A 263 -9.35 7.93 -1.30
CA HIS A 263 -9.81 8.86 -2.31
C HIS A 263 -8.62 9.47 -3.09
N ILE A 264 -7.55 9.84 -2.38
CA ILE A 264 -6.29 10.32 -2.99
C ILE A 264 -5.70 9.23 -3.88
N GLU A 265 -5.64 7.99 -3.41
CA GLU A 265 -5.14 6.84 -4.17
C GLU A 265 -5.89 6.65 -5.49
N LYS A 266 -7.24 6.69 -5.47
CA LYS A 266 -8.07 6.60 -6.67
C LYS A 266 -7.83 7.74 -7.66
N LEU A 267 -7.58 8.95 -7.18
CA LEU A 267 -7.30 10.11 -8.03
C LEU A 267 -5.89 10.08 -8.62
N VAL A 268 -4.92 9.56 -7.87
CA VAL A 268 -3.51 9.46 -8.29
C VAL A 268 -3.27 8.27 -9.22
N SER A 269 -4.04 7.16 -9.09
CA SER A 269 -3.83 5.94 -9.86
C SER A 269 -3.76 6.15 -11.37
N PRO A 270 -4.67 6.90 -12.03
CA PRO A 270 -4.56 7.14 -13.48
C PRO A 270 -3.28 7.89 -13.87
N VAL A 271 -2.82 8.82 -13.03
CA VAL A 271 -1.59 9.59 -13.25
C VAL A 271 -0.37 8.66 -13.12
N LYS A 272 -0.34 7.84 -12.05
CA LYS A 272 0.68 6.81 -11.85
C LYS A 272 0.74 5.84 -13.04
N ASP A 273 -0.40 5.38 -13.54
CA ASP A 273 -0.47 4.41 -14.63
C ASP A 273 0.09 5.01 -15.93
N LEU A 274 -0.23 6.27 -16.24
CA LEU A 274 0.30 6.99 -17.41
C LEU A 274 1.81 7.15 -17.32
N PHE A 275 2.31 7.75 -16.24
CA PHE A 275 3.74 8.02 -16.06
C PHE A 275 4.55 6.74 -15.81
N GLY A 276 3.93 5.75 -15.18
CA GLY A 276 4.51 4.40 -15.04
C GLY A 276 4.72 3.73 -16.40
N ALA A 277 3.75 3.83 -17.31
CA ALA A 277 3.92 3.34 -18.67
C ALA A 277 5.10 4.02 -19.39
N ILE A 278 5.22 5.35 -19.27
CA ILE A 278 6.35 6.11 -19.84
C ILE A 278 7.68 5.64 -19.23
N PHE A 279 7.73 5.44 -17.91
CA PHE A 279 8.92 4.90 -17.23
C PHE A 279 9.32 3.54 -17.80
N PHE A 280 8.39 2.57 -17.89
CA PHE A 280 8.72 1.23 -18.40
C PHE A 280 9.07 1.22 -19.88
N VAL A 281 8.48 2.12 -20.69
CA VAL A 281 8.90 2.33 -22.06
C VAL A 281 10.34 2.87 -22.12
N SER A 282 10.67 3.87 -21.29
CA SER A 282 12.06 4.37 -21.18
C SER A 282 13.03 3.25 -20.78
N VAL A 283 12.64 2.40 -19.82
CA VAL A 283 13.41 1.19 -19.45
C VAL A 283 13.68 0.31 -20.67
N GLY A 284 12.64 0.06 -21.48
CA GLY A 284 12.76 -0.76 -22.69
C GLY A 284 13.65 -0.12 -23.77
N MET A 285 13.65 1.21 -23.88
CA MET A 285 14.50 1.95 -24.82
C MET A 285 15.99 1.85 -24.49
N MET A 286 16.34 1.66 -23.23
CA MET A 286 17.74 1.48 -22.79
C MET A 286 18.30 0.07 -23.11
N VAL A 287 17.45 -0.84 -23.59
CA VAL A 287 17.87 -2.20 -23.97
C VAL A 287 18.53 -2.17 -25.31
N ASP A 288 19.84 -2.40 -25.35
CA ASP A 288 20.63 -2.56 -26.57
C ASP A 288 20.73 -4.07 -26.91
N PRO A 289 20.20 -4.51 -28.09
CA PRO A 289 20.33 -5.90 -28.53
C PRO A 289 21.76 -6.41 -28.63
N THR A 290 22.71 -5.52 -28.95
CA THR A 290 24.13 -5.90 -29.08
C THR A 290 24.70 -6.27 -27.70
N MET A 291 24.33 -5.55 -26.65
CA MET A 291 24.71 -5.87 -25.29
C MET A 291 24.12 -7.20 -24.81
N ILE A 292 22.87 -7.54 -25.19
CA ILE A 292 22.27 -8.83 -24.83
C ILE A 292 23.09 -10.01 -25.46
N VAL A 293 23.53 -9.86 -26.70
CA VAL A 293 24.32 -10.88 -27.35
C VAL A 293 25.73 -10.97 -26.75
N GLU A 294 26.37 -9.84 -26.47
CA GLU A 294 27.69 -9.77 -25.83
C GLU A 294 27.70 -10.37 -24.43
N TYR A 295 26.72 -10.02 -23.61
CA TYR A 295 26.60 -10.47 -22.20
C TYR A 295 25.71 -11.71 -22.05
N ARG A 296 25.51 -12.54 -23.07
CA ARG A 296 24.65 -13.74 -23.04
C ARG A 296 24.99 -14.70 -21.89
N TYR A 297 26.28 -14.92 -21.60
CA TYR A 297 26.71 -15.82 -20.52
C TYR A 297 26.38 -15.24 -19.11
N PRO A 298 26.69 -13.98 -18.79
CA PRO A 298 26.20 -13.34 -17.56
C PRO A 298 24.68 -13.38 -17.42
N ILE A 299 23.92 -13.12 -18.49
CA ILE A 299 22.44 -13.15 -18.46
C ILE A 299 21.94 -14.55 -18.08
N ILE A 300 22.46 -15.61 -18.73
CA ILE A 300 22.07 -16.99 -18.42
C ILE A 300 22.45 -17.35 -16.99
N ALA A 301 23.65 -17.00 -16.53
CA ALA A 301 24.10 -17.26 -15.18
C ALA A 301 23.23 -16.53 -14.14
N LEU A 302 22.85 -15.28 -14.40
CA LEU A 302 21.97 -14.50 -13.53
C LEU A 302 20.54 -15.06 -13.50
N VAL A 303 19.97 -15.48 -14.63
CA VAL A 303 18.66 -16.15 -14.68
C VAL A 303 18.68 -17.41 -13.80
N ILE A 304 19.71 -18.25 -13.93
CA ILE A 304 19.88 -19.44 -13.10
C ILE A 304 20.04 -19.05 -11.63
N ALA A 305 20.87 -18.05 -11.33
CA ALA A 305 21.13 -17.57 -9.97
C ALA A 305 19.84 -17.03 -9.29
N VAL A 306 18.99 -16.31 -10.05
CA VAL A 306 17.70 -15.82 -9.55
C VAL A 306 16.74 -16.98 -9.30
N ILE A 307 16.55 -17.87 -10.26
CA ILE A 307 15.61 -18.99 -10.12
C ILE A 307 16.03 -19.90 -8.97
N LEU A 308 17.29 -20.33 -8.91
CA LEU A 308 17.78 -21.21 -7.86
C LEU A 308 17.87 -20.46 -6.52
N GLY A 309 18.42 -19.25 -6.51
CA GLY A 309 18.57 -18.44 -5.31
C GLY A 309 17.24 -18.15 -4.64
N GLN A 310 16.27 -17.62 -5.37
CA GLN A 310 14.94 -17.32 -4.86
C GLN A 310 14.20 -18.60 -4.41
N THR A 311 14.27 -19.68 -5.18
CA THR A 311 13.67 -20.96 -4.78
C THR A 311 14.28 -21.51 -3.50
N ILE A 312 15.62 -21.53 -3.39
CA ILE A 312 16.32 -22.10 -2.23
C ILE A 312 16.17 -21.18 -1.00
N PHE A 313 16.54 -19.92 -1.14
CA PHE A 313 16.55 -18.97 -0.02
C PHE A 313 15.16 -18.49 0.35
N GLY A 314 14.21 -18.44 -0.60
CA GLY A 314 12.80 -18.23 -0.33
C GLY A 314 12.20 -19.38 0.49
N THR A 315 12.47 -20.63 0.07
CA THR A 315 12.05 -21.79 0.85
C THR A 315 12.71 -21.81 2.23
N LEU A 316 14.02 -21.56 2.31
CA LEU A 316 14.76 -21.53 3.58
C LEU A 316 14.24 -20.43 4.52
N GLY A 317 14.03 -19.21 4.03
CA GLY A 317 13.54 -18.10 4.84
C GLY A 317 12.16 -18.38 5.45
N VAL A 318 11.25 -18.94 4.63
CA VAL A 318 9.91 -19.34 5.11
C VAL A 318 9.98 -20.54 6.06
N LEU A 319 10.87 -21.48 5.82
CA LEU A 319 11.08 -22.62 6.72
C LEU A 319 11.66 -22.16 8.07
N LEU A 320 12.68 -21.29 8.08
CA LEU A 320 13.25 -20.70 9.30
C LEU A 320 12.23 -19.90 10.10
N SER A 321 11.19 -19.39 9.47
CA SER A 321 10.10 -18.71 10.16
C SER A 321 9.08 -19.65 10.84
N GLY A 322 9.31 -20.97 10.77
CA GLY A 322 8.49 -22.00 11.40
C GLY A 322 7.27 -22.43 10.58
N GLN A 323 7.24 -22.19 9.29
CA GLN A 323 6.16 -22.66 8.42
C GLN A 323 6.43 -24.10 7.93
N PRO A 324 5.37 -24.88 7.63
CA PRO A 324 5.51 -26.21 7.06
C PRO A 324 6.27 -26.22 5.73
N LEU A 325 7.03 -27.30 5.44
CA LEU A 325 7.85 -27.43 4.24
C LEU A 325 7.06 -27.20 2.94
N LYS A 326 5.81 -27.69 2.86
CA LYS A 326 4.94 -27.48 1.69
C LYS A 326 4.71 -26.00 1.42
N ILE A 327 4.32 -25.24 2.46
CA ILE A 327 4.10 -23.78 2.37
C ILE A 327 5.41 -23.07 2.04
N ALA A 328 6.53 -23.49 2.66
CA ALA A 328 7.83 -22.91 2.40
C ALA A 328 8.27 -23.09 0.94
N MET A 329 8.10 -24.27 0.37
CA MET A 329 8.41 -24.53 -1.04
C MET A 329 7.49 -23.76 -1.99
N GLN A 330 6.17 -23.78 -1.74
CA GLN A 330 5.23 -23.00 -2.57
C GLN A 330 5.58 -21.52 -2.55
N SER A 331 5.99 -20.98 -1.41
CA SER A 331 6.40 -19.57 -1.29
C SER A 331 7.70 -19.29 -2.04
N GLY A 332 8.75 -20.09 -1.87
CA GLY A 332 10.05 -19.90 -2.53
C GLY A 332 9.96 -20.00 -4.05
N PHE A 333 9.20 -20.98 -4.56
CA PHE A 333 8.97 -21.14 -6.00
C PHE A 333 8.16 -19.98 -6.61
N SER A 334 7.36 -19.28 -5.81
CA SER A 334 6.57 -18.13 -6.28
C SER A 334 7.37 -16.85 -6.41
N LEU A 335 8.52 -16.71 -5.73
CA LEU A 335 9.34 -15.50 -5.70
C LEU A 335 10.42 -15.43 -6.79
N THR A 336 10.41 -16.33 -7.77
CA THR A 336 11.51 -16.59 -8.73
C THR A 336 11.67 -15.58 -9.86
N GLN A 337 11.22 -14.34 -9.71
CA GLN A 337 11.42 -13.27 -10.71
C GLN A 337 12.02 -12.01 -10.09
N ILE A 338 12.57 -11.15 -10.96
CA ILE A 338 13.02 -9.81 -10.63
C ILE A 338 11.88 -8.81 -10.81
N GLY A 339 11.61 -7.99 -9.80
CA GLY A 339 10.55 -6.98 -9.79
C GLY A 339 10.95 -5.61 -10.37
N GLU A 340 9.96 -4.72 -10.40
CA GLU A 340 10.11 -3.35 -10.88
C GLU A 340 11.09 -2.51 -10.06
N PHE A 341 11.28 -2.79 -8.77
CA PHE A 341 12.27 -2.12 -7.95
C PHE A 341 13.71 -2.33 -8.43
N ALA A 342 14.00 -3.44 -9.08
CA ALA A 342 15.30 -3.67 -9.70
C ALA A 342 15.62 -2.61 -10.77
N PHE A 343 14.62 -2.20 -11.57
CA PHE A 343 14.80 -1.16 -12.58
C PHE A 343 15.01 0.22 -11.93
N ILE A 344 14.32 0.49 -10.83
CA ILE A 344 14.48 1.74 -10.07
C ILE A 344 15.88 1.81 -9.43
N ILE A 345 16.36 0.70 -8.86
CA ILE A 345 17.73 0.59 -8.33
C ILE A 345 18.76 0.75 -9.46
N ALA A 346 18.51 0.14 -10.62
CA ALA A 346 19.38 0.26 -11.78
C ALA A 346 19.43 1.70 -12.31
N SER A 347 18.27 2.36 -12.44
CA SER A 347 18.16 3.77 -12.80
C SER A 347 18.88 4.69 -11.82
N LEU A 348 18.76 4.40 -10.52
CA LEU A 348 19.50 5.12 -9.47
C LEU A 348 21.01 4.98 -9.65
N GLY A 349 21.52 3.78 -9.94
CA GLY A 349 22.93 3.54 -10.18
C GLY A 349 23.48 4.31 -11.40
N VAL A 350 22.69 4.36 -12.47
CA VAL A 350 23.00 5.14 -13.68
C VAL A 350 22.98 6.65 -13.39
N SER A 351 21.96 7.16 -12.71
CA SER A 351 21.81 8.59 -12.38
C SER A 351 22.92 9.11 -11.47
N LEU A 352 23.43 8.25 -10.58
CA LEU A 352 24.58 8.55 -9.70
C LEU A 352 25.94 8.33 -10.37
N HIS A 353 25.97 7.84 -11.63
CA HIS A 353 27.20 7.52 -12.38
C HIS A 353 28.14 6.53 -11.68
N VAL A 354 27.60 5.61 -10.87
CA VAL A 354 28.40 4.65 -10.08
C VAL A 354 28.33 3.23 -10.61
N THR A 355 27.35 2.92 -11.49
CA THR A 355 27.24 1.63 -12.15
C THR A 355 27.66 1.69 -13.60
N SER A 356 28.15 0.57 -14.12
CA SER A 356 28.52 0.43 -15.51
C SER A 356 27.28 0.36 -16.41
N ASN A 357 27.37 0.88 -17.65
CA ASN A 357 26.25 0.99 -18.59
C ASN A 357 25.64 -0.34 -19.01
N PHE A 358 26.42 -1.44 -18.95
CA PHE A 358 25.93 -2.77 -19.31
C PHE A 358 24.97 -3.38 -18.27
N LEU A 359 25.03 -2.93 -17.00
CA LEU A 359 24.32 -3.57 -15.91
C LEU A 359 22.80 -3.44 -16.08
N TYR A 360 22.34 -2.26 -16.48
CA TYR A 360 20.92 -1.98 -16.66
C TYR A 360 20.26 -2.88 -17.74
N PRO A 361 20.76 -2.96 -18.99
CA PRO A 361 20.22 -3.85 -20.01
C PRO A 361 20.21 -5.33 -19.60
N ILE A 362 21.25 -5.79 -18.91
CA ILE A 362 21.35 -7.17 -18.42
C ILE A 362 20.21 -7.47 -17.44
N VAL A 363 19.99 -6.61 -16.44
CA VAL A 363 18.95 -6.82 -15.43
C VAL A 363 17.54 -6.80 -16.05
N VAL A 364 17.32 -5.93 -17.05
CA VAL A 364 16.05 -5.91 -17.80
C VAL A 364 15.85 -7.25 -18.52
N ALA A 365 16.86 -7.76 -19.23
CA ALA A 365 16.78 -9.03 -19.92
C ALA A 365 16.50 -10.20 -18.96
N VAL A 366 17.20 -10.25 -17.82
CA VAL A 366 17.00 -11.27 -16.77
C VAL A 366 15.57 -11.17 -16.19
N SER A 367 15.07 -9.96 -15.92
CA SER A 367 13.72 -9.74 -15.40
C SER A 367 12.64 -10.23 -16.38
N VAL A 368 12.77 -9.92 -17.67
CA VAL A 368 11.83 -10.39 -18.71
C VAL A 368 11.80 -11.92 -18.74
N ILE A 369 12.96 -12.57 -18.81
CA ILE A 369 13.05 -14.03 -18.86
C ILE A 369 12.46 -14.68 -17.62
N THR A 370 12.83 -14.19 -16.42
CA THR A 370 12.34 -14.75 -15.14
C THR A 370 10.84 -14.55 -14.97
N THR A 371 10.29 -13.43 -15.44
CA THR A 371 8.84 -13.17 -15.44
C THR A 371 8.08 -14.20 -16.28
N PHE A 372 8.56 -14.54 -17.48
CA PHE A 372 7.94 -15.59 -18.29
C PHE A 372 8.00 -16.98 -17.64
N ILE A 373 9.06 -17.27 -16.90
CA ILE A 373 9.25 -18.56 -16.24
C ILE A 373 8.41 -18.71 -14.97
N THR A 374 8.07 -17.62 -14.30
CA THR A 374 7.39 -17.61 -12.98
C THR A 374 6.11 -18.45 -12.91
N PRO A 375 5.13 -18.39 -13.85
CA PRO A 375 3.94 -19.23 -13.78
C PRO A 375 4.25 -20.73 -13.78
N TYR A 376 5.32 -21.13 -14.49
CA TYR A 376 5.76 -22.52 -14.52
C TYR A 376 6.42 -22.93 -13.20
N MET A 377 7.19 -22.05 -12.59
CA MET A 377 7.81 -22.28 -11.29
C MET A 377 6.74 -22.45 -10.20
N ILE A 378 5.71 -21.61 -10.17
CA ILE A 378 4.58 -21.74 -9.23
C ILE A 378 3.93 -23.13 -9.36
N ARG A 379 3.67 -23.59 -10.59
CA ARG A 379 3.09 -24.92 -10.84
C ARG A 379 4.01 -26.07 -10.43
N LEU A 380 5.32 -25.87 -10.59
CA LEU A 380 6.33 -26.87 -10.29
C LEU A 380 6.52 -27.10 -8.76
N ALA A 381 6.09 -26.16 -7.92
CA ALA A 381 6.26 -26.20 -6.48
C ALA A 381 5.67 -27.48 -5.84
N VAL A 382 4.43 -27.83 -6.16
CA VAL A 382 3.74 -28.99 -5.58
C VAL A 382 4.32 -30.33 -6.05
N PRO A 383 4.56 -30.57 -7.35
CA PRO A 383 5.25 -31.78 -7.82
C PRO A 383 6.63 -31.96 -7.16
N THR A 384 7.42 -30.89 -7.07
CA THR A 384 8.75 -30.93 -6.45
C THR A 384 8.67 -31.25 -4.97
N TYR A 385 7.71 -30.66 -4.24
CA TYR A 385 7.45 -31.01 -2.85
C TYR A 385 7.13 -32.50 -2.71
N ASN A 386 6.25 -33.05 -3.52
CA ASN A 386 5.86 -34.46 -3.45
C ASN A 386 7.04 -35.40 -3.70
N ILE A 387 7.96 -35.02 -4.60
CA ILE A 387 9.19 -35.79 -4.87
C ILE A 387 10.11 -35.74 -3.62
N ILE A 388 10.36 -34.53 -3.10
CA ILE A 388 11.22 -34.35 -1.92
C ILE A 388 10.65 -35.08 -0.72
N ASP A 389 9.35 -34.95 -0.45
CA ASP A 389 8.68 -35.59 0.67
C ASP A 389 8.74 -37.13 0.58
N LYS A 390 8.63 -37.69 -0.63
CA LYS A 390 8.74 -39.13 -0.89
C LYS A 390 10.14 -39.70 -0.57
N TYR A 391 11.20 -38.96 -0.90
CA TYR A 391 12.59 -39.41 -0.70
C TYR A 391 13.23 -38.90 0.59
N MET A 392 12.51 -38.08 1.38
CA MET A 392 13.02 -37.50 2.60
C MET A 392 13.11 -38.58 3.72
N PRO A 393 14.28 -38.75 4.41
CA PRO A 393 14.40 -39.60 5.53
C PRO A 393 13.43 -39.21 6.68
N GLU A 394 12.81 -40.17 7.34
CA GLU A 394 11.85 -39.92 8.44
C GLU A 394 12.41 -39.04 9.57
N ARG A 395 13.74 -39.09 9.82
CA ARG A 395 14.38 -38.24 10.85
C ARG A 395 14.24 -36.76 10.51
N TRP A 396 14.45 -36.38 9.26
CA TRP A 396 14.32 -34.97 8.78
C TRP A 396 12.85 -34.56 8.77
N ARG A 397 11.92 -35.42 8.35
CA ARG A 397 10.48 -35.13 8.38
C ARG A 397 10.02 -34.84 9.82
N ARG A 398 10.36 -35.67 10.79
CA ARG A 398 10.02 -35.45 12.21
C ARG A 398 10.66 -34.17 12.79
N LEU A 399 11.88 -33.82 12.36
CA LEU A 399 12.54 -32.59 12.76
C LEU A 399 11.81 -31.35 12.25
N LEU A 400 11.43 -31.38 10.98
CA LEU A 400 10.69 -30.27 10.34
C LEU A 400 9.28 -30.10 10.93
N ASP A 401 8.58 -31.20 11.18
CA ASP A 401 7.25 -31.21 11.81
C ASP A 401 7.31 -30.66 13.25
N ARG A 402 8.32 -31.03 14.02
CA ARG A 402 8.54 -30.50 15.38
C ARG A 402 8.87 -29.00 15.34
N TYR A 403 9.68 -28.55 14.37
CA TYR A 403 10.05 -27.15 14.24
C TYR A 403 8.84 -26.31 13.87
N SER A 404 8.01 -26.75 12.92
CA SER A 404 6.79 -26.03 12.52
C SER A 404 5.71 -26.03 13.61
N SER A 405 5.57 -27.11 14.40
CA SER A 405 4.59 -27.19 15.51
C SER A 405 5.04 -26.47 16.78
N GLY A 406 6.36 -26.31 17.00
CA GLY A 406 6.92 -25.67 18.19
C GLY A 406 6.84 -24.13 18.19
N THR A 407 6.75 -23.51 17.02
CA THR A 407 6.67 -22.05 16.89
C THR A 407 5.29 -21.46 17.19
N SER A 408 4.24 -22.27 17.20
CA SER A 408 2.87 -21.81 17.47
C SER A 408 2.55 -21.63 18.97
N SER A 409 3.41 -22.08 19.89
CA SER A 409 3.07 -22.18 21.33
C SER A 409 3.72 -21.16 22.27
N VAL A 410 4.53 -20.18 21.80
CA VAL A 410 5.22 -19.22 22.66
C VAL A 410 4.68 -17.79 22.48
N ASN A 411 3.44 -17.58 22.88
CA ASN A 411 2.93 -16.23 23.14
C ASN A 411 2.81 -16.00 24.66
N HIS A 412 3.91 -16.17 25.40
CA HIS A 412 4.01 -15.55 26.72
C HIS A 412 4.23 -14.04 26.50
N GLU A 413 3.18 -13.26 26.73
CA GLU A 413 3.22 -11.80 26.71
C GLU A 413 4.23 -11.28 27.75
N ASN A 414 5.47 -11.09 27.33
CA ASN A 414 6.52 -10.57 28.21
C ASN A 414 6.32 -9.06 28.41
N ASN A 415 5.78 -8.67 29.57
CA ASN A 415 5.53 -7.28 29.96
C ASN A 415 6.79 -6.41 29.86
N TRP A 416 8.00 -6.99 30.07
CA TRP A 416 9.27 -6.29 29.87
C TRP A 416 9.48 -5.91 28.41
N LYS A 417 9.29 -6.84 27.47
CA LYS A 417 9.47 -6.56 26.03
C LYS A 417 8.48 -5.49 25.55
N LYS A 418 7.23 -5.56 25.98
CA LYS A 418 6.20 -4.55 25.68
C LYS A 418 6.58 -3.17 26.23
N LEU A 419 7.01 -3.09 27.49
CA LEU A 419 7.37 -1.84 28.14
C LEU A 419 8.63 -1.22 27.53
N VAL A 420 9.72 -1.98 27.40
CA VAL A 420 10.99 -1.49 26.87
C VAL A 420 10.84 -1.02 25.41
N SER A 421 10.16 -1.80 24.56
CA SER A 421 9.89 -1.41 23.17
C SER A 421 9.05 -0.11 23.08
N ALA A 422 8.04 0.03 23.94
CA ALA A 422 7.25 1.26 23.99
C ALA A 422 8.07 2.47 24.46
N ILE A 423 8.93 2.30 25.47
CA ILE A 423 9.81 3.37 25.98
C ILE A 423 10.84 3.76 24.93
N LEU A 424 11.51 2.79 24.29
CA LEU A 424 12.50 3.05 23.26
C LEU A 424 11.91 3.88 22.10
N ARG A 425 10.70 3.52 21.65
CA ARG A 425 9.97 4.27 20.63
C ARG A 425 9.67 5.71 21.08
N ILE A 426 9.24 5.88 22.33
CA ILE A 426 8.94 7.21 22.91
C ILE A 426 10.21 8.06 22.95
N VAL A 427 11.31 7.51 23.45
CA VAL A 427 12.60 8.22 23.53
C VAL A 427 13.08 8.60 22.12
N LEU A 428 13.03 7.69 21.15
CA LEU A 428 13.44 7.95 19.77
C LEU A 428 12.62 9.12 19.17
N ILE A 429 11.29 9.03 19.20
CA ILE A 429 10.39 10.03 18.59
C ILE A 429 10.62 11.42 19.21
N PHE A 430 10.59 11.51 20.53
CA PHE A 430 10.72 12.81 21.18
C PHE A 430 12.12 13.38 21.13
N SER A 431 13.16 12.55 21.11
CA SER A 431 14.55 13.01 20.88
C SER A 431 14.71 13.60 19.47
N VAL A 432 14.21 12.91 18.42
CA VAL A 432 14.28 13.42 17.05
C VAL A 432 13.58 14.77 16.90
N VAL A 433 12.35 14.89 17.45
CA VAL A 433 11.62 16.17 17.42
C VAL A 433 12.37 17.27 18.19
N SER A 434 12.93 16.96 19.35
CA SER A 434 13.70 17.93 20.15
C SER A 434 14.96 18.38 19.44
N ILE A 435 15.70 17.46 18.78
CA ILE A 435 16.87 17.80 17.95
C ILE A 435 16.48 18.74 16.82
N ALA A 436 15.40 18.40 16.09
CA ALA A 436 14.94 19.22 14.96
C ALA A 436 14.57 20.65 15.39
N ILE A 437 13.80 20.77 16.48
CA ILE A 437 13.42 22.09 17.04
C ILE A 437 14.68 22.86 17.46
N THR A 438 15.63 22.21 18.13
CA THR A 438 16.88 22.82 18.59
C THR A 438 17.69 23.33 17.40
N ILE A 439 17.90 22.52 16.36
CA ILE A 439 18.64 22.92 15.15
C ILE A 439 17.94 24.12 14.48
N LEU A 440 16.62 24.05 14.33
CA LEU A 440 15.84 25.13 13.70
C LEU A 440 15.95 26.44 14.51
N CYS A 441 15.86 26.37 15.84
CA CYS A 441 15.99 27.53 16.68
C CYS A 441 17.42 28.11 16.67
N LEU A 442 18.45 27.27 16.74
CA LEU A 442 19.84 27.72 16.69
C LEU A 442 20.19 28.33 15.34
N HIS A 443 19.67 27.81 14.24
CA HIS A 443 20.00 28.27 12.88
C HIS A 443 19.22 29.52 12.46
N PHE A 444 17.94 29.62 12.78
CA PHE A 444 17.07 30.71 12.35
C PHE A 444 16.74 31.71 13.48
N LEU A 445 16.36 31.20 14.68
CA LEU A 445 15.90 32.05 15.76
C LEU A 445 17.06 32.77 16.43
N SER A 446 18.22 32.13 16.60
CA SER A 446 19.37 32.74 17.26
C SER A 446 19.91 33.95 16.51
N PRO A 447 20.20 33.91 15.17
CA PRO A 447 20.64 35.09 14.43
C PRO A 447 19.61 36.23 14.45
N PHE A 448 18.31 35.87 14.38
CA PHE A 448 17.22 36.84 14.43
C PHE A 448 17.15 37.54 15.78
N CYS A 449 17.15 36.80 16.89
CA CYS A 449 17.11 37.38 18.24
C CYS A 449 18.33 38.24 18.55
N ILE A 450 19.54 37.81 18.13
CA ILE A 450 20.76 38.59 18.29
C ILE A 450 20.71 39.91 17.53
N ARG A 451 20.17 39.88 16.29
CA ARG A 451 20.06 41.08 15.45
C ARG A 451 19.06 42.09 16.00
N VAL A 452 17.95 41.63 16.63
CA VAL A 452 16.88 42.50 17.11
C VAL A 452 17.13 43.01 18.52
N ILE A 453 17.68 42.18 19.43
CA ILE A 453 17.74 42.45 20.88
C ILE A 453 19.18 42.71 21.36
N GLY A 454 20.16 42.37 20.53
CA GLY A 454 21.58 42.43 20.91
C GLY A 454 22.17 41.07 21.36
N ASP A 455 23.49 40.99 21.45
CA ASP A 455 24.20 39.71 21.56
C ASP A 455 23.82 38.93 22.81
N PHE A 456 23.98 39.51 24.00
CA PHE A 456 23.74 38.81 25.26
C PHE A 456 22.24 38.47 25.47
N TRP A 457 21.37 39.49 25.42
CA TRP A 457 19.95 39.30 25.63
C TRP A 457 19.26 38.52 24.51
N GLY A 458 19.76 38.64 23.26
CA GLY A 458 19.28 37.83 22.14
C GLY A 458 19.55 36.35 22.35
N ARG A 459 20.72 35.96 22.88
CA ARG A 459 21.06 34.56 23.23
C ARG A 459 20.19 34.06 24.39
N VAL A 460 19.91 34.88 25.40
CA VAL A 460 19.02 34.51 26.54
C VAL A 460 17.61 34.25 26.04
N VAL A 461 17.05 35.16 25.25
CA VAL A 461 15.69 35.02 24.69
C VAL A 461 15.61 33.78 23.79
N CYS A 462 16.62 33.54 22.94
CA CYS A 462 16.68 32.35 22.12
C CYS A 462 16.72 31.07 22.97
N ALA A 463 17.53 31.01 24.03
CA ALA A 463 17.58 29.86 24.93
C ALA A 463 16.23 29.59 25.59
N VAL A 464 15.57 30.61 26.13
CA VAL A 464 14.26 30.49 26.79
C VAL A 464 13.21 30.00 25.80
N LEU A 465 13.13 30.58 24.62
CA LEU A 465 12.16 30.18 23.59
C LEU A 465 12.43 28.74 23.11
N THR A 466 13.68 28.37 22.86
CA THR A 466 14.03 27.01 22.48
C THR A 466 13.64 26.01 23.57
N LEU A 467 13.97 26.29 24.82
CA LEU A 467 13.57 25.47 25.97
C LEU A 467 12.05 25.37 26.11
N LEU A 468 11.33 26.45 25.87
CA LEU A 468 9.86 26.45 25.91
C LEU A 468 9.26 25.55 24.83
N PHE A 469 9.80 25.60 23.61
CA PHE A 469 9.33 24.76 22.49
C PHE A 469 9.61 23.28 22.69
N ILE A 470 10.78 22.91 23.23
CA ILE A 470 11.11 21.49 23.46
C ILE A 470 10.56 20.93 24.77
N ALA A 471 10.21 21.78 25.74
CA ALA A 471 9.77 21.38 27.09
C ALA A 471 8.61 20.36 27.10
N PRO A 472 7.53 20.49 26.29
CA PRO A 472 6.45 19.51 26.27
C PRO A 472 6.93 18.13 25.83
N PHE A 473 7.87 18.07 24.86
CA PHE A 473 8.41 16.83 24.31
C PHE A 473 9.37 16.15 25.29
N LEU A 474 10.29 16.91 25.90
CA LEU A 474 11.18 16.39 26.94
C LEU A 474 10.40 15.88 28.15
N ARG A 475 9.38 16.61 28.59
CA ARG A 475 8.50 16.14 29.66
C ARG A 475 7.77 14.85 29.28
N ALA A 476 7.21 14.77 28.07
CA ALA A 476 6.55 13.56 27.60
C ALA A 476 7.54 12.38 27.56
N MET A 477 8.78 12.61 27.10
CA MET A 477 9.84 11.61 27.09
C MET A 477 10.12 11.04 28.48
N ILE A 478 10.16 11.87 29.52
CA ILE A 478 10.44 11.45 30.91
C ILE A 478 9.23 10.74 31.54
N MET A 479 8.04 11.30 31.42
CA MET A 479 6.89 10.94 32.26
C MET A 479 5.97 9.89 31.63
N LYS A 480 6.00 9.71 30.32
CA LYS A 480 5.10 8.79 29.62
C LYS A 480 5.39 7.34 30.00
N LYS A 481 4.32 6.52 30.13
CA LYS A 481 4.38 5.09 30.49
C LYS A 481 4.81 4.77 31.95
N ASN A 482 5.20 5.74 32.77
CA ASN A 482 5.53 5.49 34.17
C ASN A 482 4.33 5.02 35.03
N HIS A 483 3.10 5.16 34.51
CA HIS A 483 1.86 4.71 35.14
C HIS A 483 1.08 3.72 34.27
N SER A 484 1.69 3.10 33.28
CA SER A 484 1.05 2.09 32.43
C SER A 484 0.75 0.81 33.22
N ILE A 485 -0.16 0.01 32.68
CA ILE A 485 -0.53 -1.29 33.28
C ILE A 485 0.70 -2.20 33.37
N GLU A 486 1.51 -2.24 32.31
CA GLU A 486 2.72 -3.06 32.23
C GLU A 486 3.77 -2.61 33.26
N PHE A 487 3.95 -1.27 33.44
CA PHE A 487 4.86 -0.71 34.44
C PHE A 487 4.43 -1.07 35.86
N LYS A 488 3.14 -0.90 36.17
CA LYS A 488 2.58 -1.24 37.47
C LYS A 488 2.67 -2.75 37.76
N ALA A 489 2.39 -3.59 36.75
CA ALA A 489 2.50 -5.03 36.89
C ALA A 489 3.94 -5.45 37.23
N LEU A 490 4.94 -4.93 36.50
CA LEU A 490 6.35 -5.22 36.76
C LEU A 490 6.82 -4.64 38.11
N TRP A 491 6.32 -3.48 38.52
CA TRP A 491 6.65 -2.88 39.81
C TRP A 491 6.14 -3.68 41.00
N SER A 492 4.96 -4.29 40.89
CA SER A 492 4.32 -5.09 41.93
C SER A 492 4.81 -6.56 41.96
N ASP A 493 5.27 -7.09 40.82
CA ASP A 493 5.63 -8.49 40.67
C ASP A 493 6.86 -8.90 41.50
N SER A 494 7.93 -8.12 41.43
CA SER A 494 9.18 -8.42 42.15
C SER A 494 9.96 -7.20 42.58
N ARG A 495 10.60 -7.26 43.78
CA ARG A 495 11.51 -6.21 44.22
C ARG A 495 12.72 -6.04 43.33
N PHE A 496 13.18 -7.10 42.65
CA PHE A 496 14.29 -7.07 41.68
C PHE A 496 13.96 -6.27 40.42
N ASN A 497 12.68 -6.18 40.03
CA ASN A 497 12.25 -5.39 38.87
C ASN A 497 12.28 -3.88 39.11
N ARG A 498 12.31 -3.42 40.36
CA ARG A 498 12.26 -1.98 40.71
C ARG A 498 13.54 -1.23 40.32
N ALA A 499 14.71 -1.83 40.54
CA ALA A 499 15.99 -1.20 40.21
C ALA A 499 16.15 -0.95 38.69
N PRO A 500 15.91 -1.90 37.77
CA PRO A 500 15.92 -1.66 36.33
C PRO A 500 14.87 -0.61 35.89
N LEU A 501 13.68 -0.60 36.49
CA LEU A 501 12.65 0.39 36.18
C LEU A 501 13.07 1.82 36.57
N ILE A 502 13.67 1.99 37.76
CA ILE A 502 14.22 3.26 38.20
C ILE A 502 15.38 3.69 37.29
N PHE A 503 16.27 2.77 36.92
CA PHE A 503 17.37 3.04 36.00
C PHE A 503 16.87 3.59 34.64
N ILE A 504 15.81 2.98 34.07
CA ILE A 504 15.19 3.47 32.84
C ILE A 504 14.66 4.91 32.99
N ILE A 505 14.05 5.23 34.14
CA ILE A 505 13.55 6.59 34.40
C ILE A 505 14.73 7.57 34.49
N LEU A 506 15.78 7.21 35.24
CA LEU A 506 16.98 8.04 35.39
C LEU A 506 17.71 8.26 34.05
N LEU A 507 17.80 7.23 33.22
CA LEU A 507 18.38 7.34 31.88
C LEU A 507 17.60 8.35 31.01
N ARG A 508 16.27 8.35 31.06
CA ARG A 508 15.42 9.29 30.32
C ARG A 508 15.58 10.74 30.84
N VAL A 509 15.76 10.90 32.13
CA VAL A 509 16.07 12.22 32.75
C VAL A 509 17.47 12.67 32.31
N ALA A 510 18.46 11.78 32.31
CA ALA A 510 19.81 12.11 31.86
C ALA A 510 19.83 12.56 30.40
N ILE A 511 19.10 11.87 29.50
CA ILE A 511 18.96 12.27 28.10
C ILE A 511 18.34 13.68 28.00
N ALA A 512 17.32 13.99 28.79
CA ALA A 512 16.72 15.32 28.80
C ALA A 512 17.67 16.41 29.30
N ILE A 513 18.50 16.10 30.30
CA ILE A 513 19.56 17.01 30.80
C ILE A 513 20.58 17.29 29.70
N VAL A 514 21.02 16.26 28.98
CA VAL A 514 21.96 16.41 27.84
C VAL A 514 21.39 17.35 26.78
N PHE A 515 20.10 17.24 26.42
CA PHE A 515 19.47 18.17 25.48
C PHE A 515 19.55 19.63 25.94
N VAL A 516 19.23 19.88 27.22
CA VAL A 516 19.29 21.25 27.77
C VAL A 516 20.73 21.75 27.83
N MET A 517 21.69 20.88 28.22
CA MET A 517 23.10 21.21 28.19
C MET A 517 23.59 21.62 26.81
N THR A 518 23.26 20.82 25.76
CA THR A 518 23.64 21.12 24.38
C THR A 518 23.13 22.48 23.90
N ILE A 519 21.90 22.87 24.28
CA ILE A 519 21.36 24.19 23.93
C ILE A 519 22.11 25.32 24.61
N ILE A 520 22.41 25.17 25.91
CA ILE A 520 23.13 26.19 26.68
C ILE A 520 24.55 26.32 26.20
N GLU A 521 25.25 25.20 25.94
CA GLU A 521 26.62 25.17 25.44
C GLU A 521 26.76 25.87 24.08
N ASN A 522 25.85 25.63 23.15
CA ASN A 522 25.86 26.28 21.83
C ASN A 522 25.58 27.81 21.88
N LEU A 523 24.87 28.28 22.90
CA LEU A 523 24.50 29.70 23.01
C LEU A 523 25.44 30.49 23.94
N PHE A 524 26.02 29.84 24.97
CA PHE A 524 26.81 30.49 26.01
C PHE A 524 28.14 29.75 26.24
N GLN A 525 29.23 30.51 26.29
CA GLN A 525 30.52 29.99 26.69
C GLN A 525 30.64 30.02 28.23
N ALA A 526 29.91 29.14 28.91
CA ALA A 526 29.89 29.06 30.37
C ALA A 526 30.68 27.85 30.86
N SER A 527 31.09 27.86 32.15
CA SER A 527 31.74 26.70 32.74
C SER A 527 30.78 25.48 32.80
N ALA A 528 31.34 24.28 32.63
CA ALA A 528 30.55 23.04 32.63
C ALA A 528 29.67 22.89 33.88
N ALA A 529 30.14 23.30 35.04
CA ALA A 529 29.38 23.26 36.29
C ALA A 529 28.11 24.12 36.26
N ILE A 530 28.19 25.34 35.69
CA ILE A 530 27.03 26.24 35.54
C ILE A 530 26.03 25.64 34.56
N ILE A 531 26.50 25.12 33.41
CA ILE A 531 25.64 24.48 32.39
C ILE A 531 24.86 23.31 32.97
N VAL A 532 25.55 22.42 33.72
CA VAL A 532 24.90 21.28 34.40
C VAL A 532 23.88 21.73 35.44
N GLY A 533 24.23 22.70 36.27
CA GLY A 533 23.33 23.23 37.31
C GLY A 533 22.03 23.83 36.71
N VAL A 534 22.16 24.66 35.69
CA VAL A 534 21.01 25.27 34.98
C VAL A 534 20.22 24.20 34.28
N ALA A 535 20.82 23.19 33.65
CA ALA A 535 20.12 22.10 32.97
C ALA A 535 19.29 21.25 33.93
N ILE A 536 19.82 20.92 35.11
CA ILE A 536 19.08 20.18 36.15
C ILE A 536 17.89 20.98 36.65
N LEU A 537 18.05 22.28 36.95
CA LEU A 537 16.97 23.15 37.38
C LEU A 537 15.89 23.31 36.31
N ALA A 538 16.27 23.47 35.04
CA ALA A 538 15.35 23.56 33.92
C ALA A 538 14.53 22.26 33.76
N VAL A 539 15.17 21.10 33.77
CA VAL A 539 14.47 19.80 33.65
C VAL A 539 13.55 19.56 34.85
N PHE A 540 13.96 19.90 36.07
CA PHE A 540 13.13 19.80 37.24
C PHE A 540 11.90 20.72 37.14
N GLY A 541 12.07 21.99 36.73
CA GLY A 541 11.00 22.93 36.46
C GLY A 541 10.01 22.42 35.37
N MET A 542 10.51 21.82 34.31
CA MET A 542 9.67 21.22 33.28
C MET A 542 8.83 20.05 33.80
N ILE A 543 9.37 19.21 34.67
CA ILE A 543 8.65 18.08 35.28
C ILE A 543 7.56 18.62 36.23
N ALA A 544 7.88 19.62 37.02
CA ALA A 544 6.96 20.21 38.02
C ALA A 544 5.82 21.04 37.40
N SER A 545 6.00 21.60 36.20
CA SER A 545 5.04 22.51 35.58
C SER A 545 3.71 21.84 35.22
N ARG A 546 2.59 22.36 35.78
CA ARG A 546 1.23 21.92 35.43
C ARG A 546 0.83 22.33 34.00
N PHE A 547 1.30 23.48 33.52
CA PHE A 547 1.03 23.96 32.18
C PHE A 547 1.63 23.01 31.12
N LEU A 548 2.90 22.66 31.25
CA LEU A 548 3.58 21.72 30.34
C LEU A 548 2.97 20.31 30.38
N LYS A 549 2.40 19.90 31.54
CA LYS A 549 1.63 18.66 31.65
C LYS A 549 0.42 18.67 30.72
N LYS A 550 -0.37 19.74 30.72
CA LYS A 550 -1.56 19.89 29.88
C LYS A 550 -1.16 19.89 28.39
N GLN A 551 -0.13 20.64 28.02
CA GLN A 551 0.35 20.73 26.65
C GLN A 551 0.88 19.39 26.13
N SER A 552 1.69 18.68 26.89
CA SER A 552 2.23 17.38 26.47
C SER A 552 1.12 16.32 26.26
N ILE A 553 0.05 16.34 27.08
CA ILE A 553 -1.10 15.45 26.93
C ILE A 553 -1.91 15.79 25.65
N VAL A 554 -2.10 17.09 25.37
CA VAL A 554 -2.82 17.52 24.16
C VAL A 554 -2.07 17.11 22.90
N ILE A 555 -0.77 17.37 22.83
CA ILE A 555 0.06 16.97 21.68
C ILE A 555 0.00 15.45 21.47
N GLU A 556 0.17 14.69 22.54
CA GLU A 556 0.10 13.23 22.47
C GLU A 556 -1.27 12.73 22.01
N ARG A 557 -2.34 13.28 22.61
CA ARG A 557 -3.72 12.88 22.26
C ARG A 557 -4.02 13.16 20.79
N THR A 558 -3.64 14.32 20.29
CA THR A 558 -3.83 14.69 18.88
C THR A 558 -3.04 13.76 17.95
N PHE A 559 -1.79 13.47 18.29
CA PHE A 559 -0.95 12.54 17.52
C PHE A 559 -1.55 11.13 17.47
N VAL A 560 -1.97 10.58 18.61
CA VAL A 560 -2.58 9.26 18.71
C VAL A 560 -3.93 9.21 17.98
N GLN A 561 -4.74 10.29 18.10
CA GLN A 561 -6.01 10.38 17.38
C GLN A 561 -5.80 10.41 15.86
N ASN A 562 -4.87 11.21 15.37
CA ASN A 562 -4.55 11.26 13.95
C ASN A 562 -4.05 9.89 13.44
N LEU A 563 -3.15 9.26 14.19
CA LEU A 563 -2.64 7.93 13.84
C LEU A 563 -3.73 6.84 13.83
N ARG A 564 -4.76 6.94 14.67
CA ARG A 564 -5.84 5.94 14.80
C ARG A 564 -7.13 6.31 14.05
N SER A 565 -7.21 7.48 13.46
CA SER A 565 -8.44 7.98 12.82
C SER A 565 -8.97 7.05 11.74
N LYS A 566 -8.11 6.53 10.89
CA LYS A 566 -8.45 5.57 9.83
C LYS A 566 -8.93 4.24 10.42
N ASP A 567 -8.24 3.69 11.43
CA ASP A 567 -8.64 2.44 12.08
C ASP A 567 -10.02 2.54 12.75
N MET A 568 -10.28 3.65 13.45
CA MET A 568 -11.59 3.87 14.08
C MET A 568 -12.71 3.96 13.03
N ARG A 569 -12.44 4.59 11.87
CA ARG A 569 -13.39 4.66 10.77
C ARG A 569 -13.63 3.28 10.16
N GLN A 570 -12.57 2.52 9.87
CA GLN A 570 -12.67 1.16 9.32
C GLN A 570 -13.35 0.19 10.30
N GLU A 571 -13.11 0.33 11.61
CA GLU A 571 -13.79 -0.45 12.64
C GLU A 571 -15.28 -0.09 12.72
N TYR A 572 -15.62 1.21 12.63
CA TYR A 572 -16.99 1.69 12.55
C TYR A 572 -17.72 1.22 11.29
N LEU A 573 -17.06 1.24 10.13
CA LEU A 573 -17.60 0.79 8.86
C LEU A 573 -17.62 -0.75 8.70
N GLY A 574 -17.04 -1.50 9.64
CA GLY A 574 -16.99 -2.96 9.59
C GLY A 574 -16.00 -3.57 8.60
N GLU A 575 -15.12 -2.76 8.00
CA GLU A 575 -14.11 -3.18 7.02
C GLU A 575 -12.93 -3.94 7.64
N LYS A 576 -12.81 -3.97 8.96
CA LYS A 576 -11.71 -4.62 9.67
C LYS A 576 -12.04 -6.08 9.95
N ALA A 577 -11.16 -6.98 9.55
CA ALA A 577 -11.26 -8.39 9.89
C ALA A 577 -11.37 -8.58 11.43
N PRO A 578 -12.31 -9.39 11.91
CA PRO A 578 -12.51 -9.58 13.35
C PRO A 578 -11.27 -10.21 14.00
N GLN A 579 -11.02 -9.92 15.27
CA GLN A 579 -9.85 -10.40 16.02
C GLN A 579 -9.74 -11.94 16.08
N TYR A 580 -10.86 -12.65 15.94
CA TYR A 580 -10.87 -14.11 15.96
C TYR A 580 -10.32 -14.72 14.66
N ALA A 581 -10.25 -13.98 13.56
CA ALA A 581 -9.74 -14.49 12.28
C ALA A 581 -8.29 -14.99 12.40
N GLY A 582 -7.43 -14.34 13.19
CA GLY A 582 -6.06 -14.78 13.43
C GLY A 582 -5.96 -16.10 14.23
N LYS A 583 -6.97 -16.42 15.05
CA LYS A 583 -6.99 -17.68 15.83
C LYS A 583 -7.49 -18.90 15.03
N LEU A 584 -8.18 -18.64 13.92
CA LEU A 584 -8.67 -19.71 13.03
C LEU A 584 -7.51 -20.33 12.22
N VAL A 585 -6.51 -19.53 11.89
CA VAL A 585 -5.33 -19.93 11.10
C VAL A 585 -4.58 -21.11 11.75
N ASP A 586 -4.53 -21.16 13.09
CA ASP A 586 -3.90 -22.26 13.82
C ASP A 586 -4.63 -23.61 13.63
N ARG A 587 -5.82 -23.62 13.06
CA ARG A 587 -6.69 -24.79 12.84
C ARG A 587 -7.00 -25.07 11.37
N ASP A 588 -6.15 -24.57 10.45
CA ASP A 588 -6.34 -24.66 9.00
C ASP A 588 -7.68 -24.11 8.47
N LEU A 589 -8.25 -23.14 9.21
CA LEU A 589 -9.45 -22.42 8.83
C LEU A 589 -9.09 -20.96 8.59
N HIS A 590 -9.65 -20.36 7.53
CA HIS A 590 -9.42 -18.97 7.17
C HIS A 590 -10.74 -18.22 7.05
N LEU A 591 -10.68 -16.91 7.27
CA LEU A 591 -11.72 -15.96 6.94
C LEU A 591 -11.32 -15.26 5.65
N SER A 592 -12.14 -15.37 4.62
CA SER A 592 -11.93 -14.71 3.32
C SER A 592 -13.16 -13.93 2.91
N ASP A 593 -12.90 -12.85 2.14
CA ASP A 593 -13.89 -11.91 1.66
C ASP A 593 -14.20 -12.19 0.19
N PHE A 594 -15.48 -12.31 -0.16
CA PHE A 594 -15.97 -12.58 -1.50
C PHE A 594 -16.94 -11.49 -1.90
N LYS A 595 -16.60 -10.72 -2.93
CA LYS A 595 -17.50 -9.68 -3.45
C LYS A 595 -18.49 -10.32 -4.44
N ILE A 596 -19.77 -10.06 -4.24
CA ILE A 596 -20.83 -10.54 -5.15
C ILE A 596 -20.86 -9.63 -6.37
N PRO A 597 -20.71 -10.19 -7.59
CA PRO A 597 -20.82 -9.42 -8.82
C PRO A 597 -22.17 -8.71 -8.95
N ALA A 598 -22.19 -7.56 -9.64
CA ALA A 598 -23.40 -6.76 -9.83
C ALA A 598 -24.53 -7.53 -10.54
N ASP A 599 -24.16 -8.41 -11.47
CA ASP A 599 -25.01 -9.25 -12.29
C ASP A 599 -25.10 -10.72 -11.82
N SER A 600 -24.79 -10.95 -10.53
CA SER A 600 -24.82 -12.29 -9.94
C SER A 600 -26.23 -12.89 -9.93
N SER A 601 -26.31 -14.17 -10.28
CA SER A 601 -27.54 -14.98 -10.16
C SER A 601 -27.97 -15.23 -8.69
N TRP A 602 -27.12 -14.86 -7.73
CA TRP A 602 -27.40 -14.95 -6.30
C TRP A 602 -28.14 -13.74 -5.76
N ALA A 603 -28.18 -12.65 -6.53
CA ALA A 603 -28.85 -11.41 -6.14
C ALA A 603 -30.34 -11.66 -5.78
N GLY A 604 -30.73 -11.16 -4.61
CA GLY A 604 -32.09 -11.31 -4.06
C GLY A 604 -32.39 -12.63 -3.36
N LYS A 605 -31.54 -13.65 -3.50
CA LYS A 605 -31.73 -14.96 -2.84
C LYS A 605 -31.32 -14.92 -1.38
N THR A 606 -31.96 -15.73 -0.57
CA THR A 606 -31.60 -15.92 0.85
C THR A 606 -30.45 -16.91 1.00
N LEU A 607 -29.71 -16.81 2.09
CA LEU A 607 -28.65 -17.79 2.41
C LEU A 607 -29.17 -19.22 2.50
N LYS A 608 -30.43 -19.39 2.92
CA LYS A 608 -31.10 -20.69 2.96
C LYS A 608 -31.36 -21.25 1.56
N GLU A 609 -31.80 -20.44 0.60
CA GLU A 609 -31.98 -20.83 -0.80
C GLU A 609 -30.68 -21.15 -1.50
N LEU A 610 -29.61 -20.43 -1.17
CA LEU A 610 -28.27 -20.64 -1.72
C LEU A 610 -27.61 -21.90 -1.16
N ASP A 611 -27.91 -22.25 0.10
CA ASP A 611 -27.41 -23.43 0.84
C ASP A 611 -25.87 -23.56 0.78
N LEU A 612 -25.16 -22.44 1.00
CA LEU A 612 -23.73 -22.32 0.78
C LEU A 612 -22.93 -23.24 1.71
N SER A 613 -23.37 -23.38 2.95
CA SER A 613 -22.71 -24.25 3.94
C SER A 613 -22.75 -25.71 3.55
N ARG A 614 -23.85 -26.20 3.01
CA ARG A 614 -23.99 -27.60 2.64
C ARG A 614 -23.34 -27.93 1.32
N LYS A 615 -23.42 -26.98 0.34
CA LYS A 615 -22.88 -27.18 -1.01
C LYS A 615 -21.35 -27.06 -1.05
N TYR A 616 -20.79 -26.10 -0.29
CA TYR A 616 -19.37 -25.72 -0.40
C TYR A 616 -18.61 -25.90 0.91
N GLY A 617 -19.29 -26.28 2.00
CA GLY A 617 -18.65 -26.47 3.31
C GLY A 617 -18.19 -25.17 4.01
N VAL A 618 -18.58 -23.99 3.50
CA VAL A 618 -18.19 -22.70 4.06
C VAL A 618 -19.21 -22.17 5.06
N MET A 619 -18.76 -21.48 6.08
CA MET A 619 -19.60 -20.81 7.07
C MET A 619 -19.57 -19.30 6.84
N ILE A 620 -20.73 -18.68 6.67
CA ILE A 620 -20.82 -17.24 6.48
C ILE A 620 -20.77 -16.54 7.84
N SER A 621 -19.73 -15.75 8.08
CA SER A 621 -19.53 -15.00 9.33
C SER A 621 -20.17 -13.63 9.30
N SER A 622 -20.20 -12.95 8.14
CA SER A 622 -20.87 -11.67 7.99
C SER A 622 -21.15 -11.32 6.53
N ILE A 623 -22.09 -10.41 6.32
CA ILE A 623 -22.38 -9.77 5.03
C ILE A 623 -22.15 -8.28 5.22
N ILE A 624 -21.28 -7.69 4.37
CA ILE A 624 -20.96 -6.26 4.37
C ILE A 624 -21.65 -5.64 3.16
N ARG A 625 -22.53 -4.68 3.40
CA ARG A 625 -23.33 -3.97 2.39
C ARG A 625 -23.10 -2.48 2.51
N GLY A 626 -22.31 -1.91 1.60
CA GLY A 626 -21.91 -0.52 1.69
C GLY A 626 -21.22 -0.22 3.03
N THR A 627 -21.87 0.59 3.87
CA THR A 627 -21.39 0.93 5.22
C THR A 627 -22.00 0.07 6.34
N HIS A 628 -22.87 -0.88 6.00
CA HIS A 628 -23.59 -1.72 6.96
C HIS A 628 -23.00 -3.13 7.00
N ARG A 629 -22.79 -3.64 8.20
CA ARG A 629 -22.31 -5.01 8.44
C ARG A 629 -23.37 -5.81 9.20
N VAL A 630 -23.78 -6.95 8.62
CA VAL A 630 -24.64 -7.94 9.28
C VAL A 630 -23.74 -9.07 9.77
N ASN A 631 -23.53 -9.13 11.09
CA ASN A 631 -22.73 -10.20 11.72
C ASN A 631 -23.62 -11.43 11.96
N ILE A 632 -23.06 -12.60 11.68
CA ILE A 632 -23.72 -13.91 11.86
C ILE A 632 -25.11 -13.86 11.20
N PRO A 633 -25.17 -13.69 9.85
CA PRO A 633 -26.43 -13.62 9.14
C PRO A 633 -27.18 -14.96 9.28
N ASP A 634 -28.48 -14.90 9.46
CA ASP A 634 -29.35 -16.06 9.51
C ASP A 634 -29.71 -16.56 8.09
N GLY A 635 -30.40 -17.70 8.02
CA GLY A 635 -30.81 -18.28 6.73
C GLY A 635 -31.81 -17.42 5.93
N SER A 636 -32.47 -16.44 6.56
CA SER A 636 -33.40 -15.52 5.91
C SER A 636 -32.71 -14.31 5.30
N SER A 637 -31.44 -14.08 5.65
CA SER A 637 -30.63 -12.98 5.14
C SER A 637 -30.44 -13.10 3.63
N ARG A 638 -30.73 -12.01 2.89
CA ARG A 638 -30.63 -11.94 1.43
C ARG A 638 -29.28 -11.39 1.02
N VAL A 639 -28.76 -11.91 -0.07
CA VAL A 639 -27.56 -11.45 -0.73
C VAL A 639 -27.93 -10.46 -1.84
N PHE A 640 -27.20 -9.35 -1.96
CA PHE A 640 -27.43 -8.34 -3.00
C PHE A 640 -26.16 -8.08 -3.81
N PRO A 641 -26.31 -7.46 -4.99
CA PRO A 641 -25.17 -6.99 -5.77
C PRO A 641 -24.23 -6.11 -4.94
N ASP A 642 -22.93 -6.24 -5.18
CA ASP A 642 -21.85 -5.53 -4.45
C ASP A 642 -21.74 -5.85 -2.95
N ASP A 643 -22.53 -6.77 -2.38
CA ASP A 643 -22.33 -7.29 -1.05
C ASP A 643 -20.97 -8.00 -0.98
N THR A 644 -20.25 -7.82 0.12
CA THR A 644 -19.07 -8.63 0.43
C THR A 644 -19.43 -9.68 1.49
N ILE A 645 -19.35 -10.95 1.10
CA ILE A 645 -19.61 -12.09 1.99
C ILE A 645 -18.29 -12.49 2.63
N GLN A 646 -18.24 -12.51 3.96
CA GLN A 646 -17.11 -13.05 4.72
C GLN A 646 -17.39 -14.52 5.05
N ALA A 647 -16.62 -15.42 4.47
CA ALA A 647 -16.77 -16.86 4.66
C ALA A 647 -15.57 -17.48 5.40
N ILE A 648 -15.85 -18.46 6.27
CA ILE A 648 -14.86 -19.25 7.00
C ILE A 648 -14.86 -20.65 6.40
N GLY A 649 -13.68 -21.18 6.07
CA GLY A 649 -13.49 -22.51 5.53
C GLY A 649 -12.01 -22.90 5.43
N SER A 650 -11.73 -24.12 4.98
CA SER A 650 -10.37 -24.55 4.59
C SER A 650 -9.98 -23.93 3.24
N ASP A 651 -8.69 -23.96 2.90
CA ASP A 651 -8.17 -23.44 1.61
C ASP A 651 -8.90 -24.06 0.41
N GLU A 652 -9.19 -25.35 0.45
CA GLU A 652 -9.91 -26.05 -0.62
C GLU A 652 -11.37 -25.57 -0.74
N GLN A 653 -12.07 -25.44 0.39
CA GLN A 653 -13.47 -24.98 0.43
C GLN A 653 -13.60 -23.54 -0.05
N LEU A 654 -12.71 -22.66 0.38
CA LEU A 654 -12.73 -21.25 -0.01
C LEU A 654 -12.37 -21.06 -1.49
N SER A 655 -11.45 -21.90 -2.03
CA SER A 655 -11.11 -21.86 -3.47
C SER A 655 -12.29 -22.30 -4.34
N VAL A 656 -12.99 -23.39 -3.96
CA VAL A 656 -14.20 -23.85 -4.66
C VAL A 656 -15.30 -22.80 -4.56
N PHE A 657 -15.45 -22.16 -3.40
CA PHE A 657 -16.44 -21.12 -3.18
C PHE A 657 -16.17 -19.88 -4.05
N ALA A 658 -14.90 -19.43 -4.17
CA ALA A 658 -14.49 -18.34 -5.03
C ALA A 658 -14.89 -18.58 -6.49
N ASP A 659 -14.55 -19.77 -7.03
CA ASP A 659 -14.88 -20.18 -8.40
C ASP A 659 -16.40 -20.18 -8.66
N GLN A 660 -17.20 -20.49 -7.65
CA GLN A 660 -18.66 -20.47 -7.78
C GLN A 660 -19.25 -19.06 -7.68
N VAL A 661 -18.65 -18.15 -6.91
CA VAL A 661 -19.05 -16.73 -6.90
C VAL A 661 -18.79 -16.11 -8.28
N ASP A 662 -17.67 -16.43 -8.90
CA ASP A 662 -17.30 -15.93 -10.24
C ASP A 662 -18.21 -16.55 -11.34
N LYS A 663 -18.56 -17.83 -11.24
CA LYS A 663 -19.48 -18.50 -12.16
C LYS A 663 -20.95 -18.10 -11.98
N ALA A 664 -21.29 -17.46 -10.86
CA ALA A 664 -22.64 -17.00 -10.59
C ALA A 664 -23.06 -15.77 -11.42
N VAL A 665 -22.17 -15.24 -12.27
CA VAL A 665 -22.47 -14.15 -13.20
C VAL A 665 -23.48 -14.62 -14.25
N LYS A 666 -24.55 -13.86 -14.43
CA LYS A 666 -25.51 -14.09 -15.53
C LYS A 666 -24.88 -13.56 -16.82
N SER A 667 -24.68 -14.42 -17.81
CA SER A 667 -24.41 -13.99 -19.16
C SER A 667 -25.71 -13.47 -19.78
N TYR A 668 -25.83 -12.17 -20.00
CA TYR A 668 -26.92 -11.59 -20.77
C TYR A 668 -26.46 -11.50 -22.23
N ALA A 669 -27.31 -12.02 -23.18
CA ALA A 669 -27.16 -11.69 -24.58
C ALA A 669 -27.47 -10.19 -24.79
N ASP A 670 -26.88 -9.55 -25.80
CA ASP A 670 -27.10 -8.13 -26.10
C ASP A 670 -28.59 -7.76 -26.26
N GLU A 671 -29.39 -8.67 -26.78
CA GLU A 671 -30.85 -8.53 -26.89
C GLU A 671 -31.56 -8.37 -25.54
N ASP A 672 -31.05 -8.94 -24.45
CA ASP A 672 -31.64 -8.80 -23.12
C ASP A 672 -31.39 -7.42 -22.50
N PHE A 673 -30.38 -6.68 -22.95
CA PHE A 673 -30.15 -5.30 -22.53
C PHE A 673 -31.13 -4.34 -23.17
N GLU A 674 -31.40 -4.48 -24.48
CA GLU A 674 -32.40 -3.64 -25.18
C GLU A 674 -33.79 -3.80 -24.58
N LYS A 675 -34.18 -5.01 -24.18
CA LYS A 675 -35.49 -5.30 -23.56
C LYS A 675 -35.63 -4.72 -22.15
N ARG A 676 -34.53 -4.42 -21.46
CA ARG A 676 -34.51 -3.84 -20.12
C ARG A 676 -34.35 -2.33 -20.11
N GLU A 677 -34.15 -1.73 -21.26
CA GLU A 677 -34.11 -0.28 -21.36
C GLU A 677 -35.47 0.30 -20.92
N MET A 678 -35.43 1.27 -20.00
CA MET A 678 -36.61 1.97 -19.54
C MET A 678 -37.06 2.94 -20.64
N LYS A 679 -38.21 2.67 -21.25
CA LYS A 679 -38.79 3.51 -22.30
C LYS A 679 -39.93 4.35 -21.75
N LEU A 680 -39.95 5.62 -22.14
CA LEU A 680 -41.10 6.50 -21.94
C LEU A 680 -42.00 6.40 -23.17
N THR A 681 -43.27 6.03 -22.96
CA THR A 681 -44.26 5.91 -24.03
C THR A 681 -45.62 6.41 -23.56
N GLN A 682 -46.55 6.52 -24.47
CA GLN A 682 -47.92 6.95 -24.18
C GLN A 682 -48.94 6.00 -24.81
N PHE A 683 -50.12 5.91 -24.22
CA PHE A 683 -51.25 5.25 -24.79
C PHE A 683 -52.56 6.05 -24.54
N ILE A 684 -53.51 5.89 -25.41
CA ILE A 684 -54.82 6.57 -25.34
C ILE A 684 -55.84 5.61 -24.76
N ILE A 685 -56.60 6.05 -23.76
CA ILE A 685 -57.75 5.28 -23.23
C ILE A 685 -58.89 5.32 -24.26
N THR A 686 -59.02 4.25 -25.00
CA THR A 686 -60.15 4.11 -25.95
C THR A 686 -61.46 3.87 -25.20
N PRO A 687 -62.62 4.24 -25.75
CA PRO A 687 -63.93 4.01 -25.11
C PRO A 687 -64.19 2.54 -24.71
N ASN A 688 -63.57 1.59 -25.42
CA ASN A 688 -63.71 0.15 -25.16
C ASN A 688 -62.58 -0.40 -24.26
N SER A 689 -61.70 0.43 -23.82
CA SER A 689 -60.54 -0.01 -22.97
C SER A 689 -61.00 -0.55 -21.62
N SER A 690 -60.39 -1.62 -21.19
CA SER A 690 -60.61 -2.24 -19.88
C SER A 690 -60.30 -1.29 -18.68
N PHE A 691 -59.66 -0.14 -18.93
CA PHE A 691 -59.23 0.85 -17.94
C PHE A 691 -60.19 2.02 -17.77
N VAL A 692 -61.22 2.18 -18.64
CA VAL A 692 -62.22 3.24 -18.50
C VAL A 692 -62.91 3.16 -17.14
N GLY A 693 -62.99 4.28 -16.44
CA GLY A 693 -63.60 4.37 -15.10
C GLY A 693 -62.80 3.76 -13.96
N LYS A 694 -61.63 3.18 -14.25
CA LYS A 694 -60.71 2.67 -13.21
C LYS A 694 -59.67 3.75 -12.85
N THR A 695 -59.23 3.71 -11.61
CA THR A 695 -58.14 4.59 -11.11
C THR A 695 -56.79 3.94 -11.32
N ILE A 696 -55.67 4.72 -11.26
CA ILE A 696 -54.31 4.21 -11.34
C ILE A 696 -54.07 3.10 -10.30
N ILE A 697 -54.65 3.23 -9.11
CA ILE A 697 -54.53 2.20 -8.05
C ILE A 697 -55.24 0.92 -8.44
N SER A 698 -56.51 1.04 -8.94
CA SER A 698 -57.33 -0.12 -9.27
C SER A 698 -56.88 -0.88 -10.52
N THR A 699 -56.17 -0.22 -11.44
CA THR A 699 -55.54 -0.86 -12.60
C THR A 699 -54.28 -1.66 -12.24
N SER A 700 -53.70 -1.42 -11.06
CA SER A 700 -52.49 -2.08 -10.58
C SER A 700 -51.31 -2.03 -11.58
N ILE A 701 -51.22 -1.00 -12.44
CA ILE A 701 -50.20 -0.83 -13.48
C ILE A 701 -48.81 -1.03 -12.88
N ARG A 702 -48.55 -0.44 -11.70
CA ARG A 702 -47.25 -0.55 -11.03
C ARG A 702 -46.95 -1.96 -10.52
N ASN A 703 -47.91 -2.62 -9.91
CA ASN A 703 -47.69 -3.88 -9.20
C ASN A 703 -47.77 -5.10 -10.15
N SER A 704 -48.65 -5.06 -11.15
CA SER A 704 -48.90 -6.18 -12.06
C SER A 704 -48.04 -6.13 -13.32
N TYR A 705 -47.72 -4.91 -13.80
CA TYR A 705 -46.96 -4.71 -15.05
C TYR A 705 -45.61 -4.04 -14.84
N HIS A 706 -45.25 -3.69 -13.60
CA HIS A 706 -44.03 -2.99 -13.28
C HIS A 706 -43.76 -1.70 -14.10
N CYS A 707 -44.87 -1.02 -14.51
CA CYS A 707 -44.82 0.25 -15.23
C CYS A 707 -45.22 1.40 -14.31
N LEU A 708 -44.67 2.57 -14.53
CA LEU A 708 -44.92 3.78 -13.75
C LEU A 708 -45.70 4.80 -14.59
N VAL A 709 -46.89 5.22 -14.14
CA VAL A 709 -47.61 6.34 -14.73
C VAL A 709 -46.92 7.65 -14.34
N VAL A 710 -46.44 8.40 -15.32
CA VAL A 710 -45.71 9.67 -15.15
C VAL A 710 -46.63 10.87 -15.19
N GLY A 711 -47.69 10.80 -16.02
CA GLY A 711 -48.68 11.83 -16.16
C GLY A 711 -49.87 11.40 -16.98
N VAL A 712 -50.92 12.21 -16.93
CA VAL A 712 -52.15 12.03 -17.72
C VAL A 712 -52.55 13.34 -18.37
N GLU A 713 -52.80 13.33 -19.68
CA GLU A 713 -53.40 14.44 -20.41
C GLU A 713 -54.91 14.18 -20.54
N ALA A 714 -55.70 15.05 -19.95
CA ALA A 714 -57.15 14.90 -19.94
C ALA A 714 -57.73 15.23 -21.33
N ASP A 715 -58.52 14.35 -21.89
CA ASP A 715 -59.20 14.50 -23.19
C ASP A 715 -58.27 14.99 -24.32
N GLY A 716 -56.97 14.69 -24.24
CA GLY A 716 -55.97 15.06 -25.24
C GLY A 716 -55.69 16.56 -25.35
N ASP A 717 -55.88 17.33 -24.25
CA ASP A 717 -55.71 18.79 -24.24
C ASP A 717 -54.23 19.27 -24.35
N GLY A 718 -53.29 18.33 -24.47
CA GLY A 718 -51.85 18.58 -24.61
C GLY A 718 -51.16 19.10 -23.34
N LYS A 719 -51.86 19.10 -22.19
CA LYS A 719 -51.30 19.50 -20.90
C LYS A 719 -51.09 18.27 -20.01
N LEU A 720 -49.83 17.88 -19.85
CA LEU A 720 -49.47 16.81 -18.96
C LEU A 720 -49.70 17.24 -17.50
N SER A 721 -50.66 16.61 -16.82
CA SER A 721 -50.93 16.79 -15.40
C SER A 721 -50.24 15.70 -14.56
N LYS A 722 -49.89 16.05 -13.29
CA LYS A 722 -49.43 15.03 -12.36
C LYS A 722 -50.45 13.91 -12.21
N PRO A 723 -50.03 12.64 -12.17
CA PRO A 723 -50.95 11.53 -12.02
C PRO A 723 -51.68 11.62 -10.66
N ASP A 724 -52.99 11.84 -10.68
CA ASP A 724 -53.84 11.67 -9.50
C ASP A 724 -54.22 10.21 -9.39
N VAL A 725 -53.74 9.55 -8.36
CA VAL A 725 -53.93 8.11 -8.16
C VAL A 725 -55.40 7.72 -7.93
N ASN A 726 -56.25 8.67 -7.54
CA ASN A 726 -57.68 8.48 -7.27
C ASN A 726 -58.59 8.94 -8.42
N ARG A 727 -58.07 9.66 -9.44
CA ARG A 727 -58.82 10.07 -10.62
C ARG A 727 -59.10 8.84 -11.49
N PRO A 728 -60.36 8.57 -11.86
CA PRO A 728 -60.68 7.55 -12.86
C PRO A 728 -60.19 7.99 -14.25
N PHE A 729 -59.79 7.06 -15.08
CA PHE A 729 -59.46 7.29 -16.47
C PHE A 729 -60.72 7.52 -17.28
N ASP A 730 -60.77 8.62 -18.04
CA ASP A 730 -61.84 8.95 -18.95
C ASP A 730 -61.48 8.51 -20.40
N PRO A 731 -62.45 8.23 -21.26
CA PRO A 731 -62.18 8.00 -22.68
C PRO A 731 -61.43 9.21 -23.28
N ASN A 732 -60.43 8.97 -24.13
CA ASN A 732 -59.51 9.89 -24.77
C ASN A 732 -58.42 10.46 -23.85
N ASP A 733 -58.34 10.08 -22.57
CA ASP A 733 -57.16 10.41 -21.76
C ASP A 733 -55.91 9.80 -22.39
N VAL A 734 -54.82 10.63 -22.48
CA VAL A 734 -53.50 10.15 -22.89
C VAL A 734 -52.67 9.91 -21.66
N VAL A 735 -52.28 8.65 -21.45
CA VAL A 735 -51.49 8.24 -20.26
C VAL A 735 -50.07 8.04 -20.66
N TRP A 736 -49.18 8.79 -19.99
CA TRP A 736 -47.73 8.66 -20.14
C TRP A 736 -47.17 7.69 -19.12
N ILE A 737 -46.40 6.71 -19.60
CA ILE A 737 -45.89 5.62 -18.77
C ILE A 737 -44.39 5.39 -19.05
N VAL A 738 -43.69 4.91 -18.03
CA VAL A 738 -42.30 4.45 -18.11
C VAL A 738 -42.24 3.00 -17.66
N GLY A 739 -41.59 2.16 -18.42
CA GLY A 739 -41.38 0.75 -18.11
C GLY A 739 -40.38 0.09 -19.06
N GLU A 740 -39.98 -1.14 -18.73
CA GLU A 740 -39.19 -1.99 -19.64
C GLU A 740 -40.07 -2.43 -20.83
N GLU A 741 -39.50 -2.65 -22.00
CA GLU A 741 -40.20 -2.96 -23.24
C GLU A 741 -41.12 -4.18 -23.12
N ASP A 742 -40.66 -5.26 -22.48
CA ASP A 742 -41.46 -6.48 -22.25
C ASP A 742 -42.67 -6.21 -21.34
N ASN A 743 -42.52 -5.33 -20.36
CA ASN A 743 -43.59 -4.97 -19.42
C ASN A 743 -44.60 -4.02 -20.05
N LEU A 744 -44.12 -3.09 -20.89
CA LEU A 744 -44.99 -2.20 -21.69
C LEU A 744 -45.83 -2.99 -22.70
N SER A 745 -45.24 -3.98 -23.39
CA SER A 745 -45.92 -4.84 -24.32
C SER A 745 -47.05 -5.65 -23.64
N LYS A 746 -46.80 -6.18 -22.43
CA LYS A 746 -47.83 -6.88 -21.63
C LYS A 746 -48.93 -5.94 -21.17
N LEU A 747 -48.61 -4.71 -20.82
CA LEU A 747 -49.57 -3.70 -20.42
C LEU A 747 -50.44 -3.30 -21.60
N PHE A 748 -49.89 -3.06 -22.79
CA PHE A 748 -50.64 -2.73 -23.99
C PHE A 748 -51.58 -3.83 -24.41
N ALA A 749 -51.17 -5.09 -24.34
CA ALA A 749 -52.03 -6.23 -24.60
C ALA A 749 -53.19 -6.39 -23.59
N ALA A 750 -53.09 -5.82 -22.40
CA ALA A 750 -54.14 -5.85 -21.38
C ALA A 750 -55.09 -4.65 -21.44
N ILE A 751 -54.72 -3.59 -22.17
CA ILE A 751 -55.52 -2.36 -22.36
C ILE A 751 -56.50 -2.53 -23.52
N GLU A 752 -56.08 -3.26 -24.59
CA GLU A 752 -56.94 -3.66 -25.68
C GLU A 752 -58.01 -4.68 -25.20
#